data_01a4d0b72cdf007e80411cc1623671d7
#
_entry.id   01a4d0b72cdf007e80411cc1623671d7
#
_cell.length_a   1.000
_cell.length_b   1.000
_cell.length_c   1.000
_cell.angle_alpha   90.00
_cell.angle_beta   90.00
_cell.angle_gamma   90.00
#
_symmetry.space_group_name_H-M   'P 1'
#
loop_
_entity.id
_entity.type
_entity.pdbx_description
1 polymer ?
#
loop_
_entity_poly.entity_id
_entity_poly.type
_entity_poly.pdbx_seq_one_letter_code
_entity_poly.pdbx_strand_id
1 'polypeptide(L)'
;MRSASRNAVLRHIAFALVSALLAGSAIAQITAPKSQSLPTAPVRNVPEVFFGTTVDDPYRDFENTKTPAVAAWMKAHSDAAHATLKSINGRDNFRAQLERYDSAASSRVGGVTKVGDDHYFYEKRGLKDDQFKLYLRRGLQGAEKLLFDPETLKKKTGKPHAINYYTPSPDGKKVALGVSAAGSEEAELRVLDTASGRQIGPVVPRAQFGAVSWTPDSQGFFFHRMQVQKQGAPATEKYQRSFAAYMKPGAGEKGIRTVLRAGEPGEASLPATEFPIIGVSPDGRVVLQAVDGVSPEFTAWHSTLPALLAGKPGWKKLFDKSDGITAVAVQGERIYALSYKGAPRYRLLGGRIDGFSATSATVLLPESERVLTGINATPEGLYLQARDGNVNRLLRLAHADGAVPQEVKLPVLGTFSVSSAQSDKPGLLIDLQSWTRARQVYAVAADGTVSNTGLQPAGPYDAPADIVATEVMVKSHDGVMVPMSIIHKQGVKLDGNNPTLLYGYASYGTTEEPFFSNSRLVWLDAGGVFAVANPRGSGVFGRAWHEAGKQATKPNTWRDFIACAEWLISQQWTQPSRLGIWGGSAGGILVGRAMTERPELFAAVVPEVGSLDMVRAETTANGVPNIPEFGTRTNEAGFRSLLAMSTYANIQDGIAYPAVLMTHGVNDPRVEVWNSTKTAARLKAASSSGKPVLLRLDYDSGHGIGSTKSQIFDERADLFAFLMWQFGMPGFTPRP
;
A
#
# COMPACT_ATOMS: atom_id res chain seq x y z
N MET A 1 -29.66 -59.95 48.94
CA MET A 1 -29.97 -61.39 48.84
C MET A 1 -28.99 -61.96 47.82
N ARG A 2 -28.06 -62.63 48.36
CA ARG A 2 -27.66 -64.04 48.08
C ARG A 2 -27.27 -64.25 46.64
N SER A 3 -26.13 -64.64 46.30
CA SER A 3 -25.05 -65.53 46.74
C SER A 3 -24.56 -66.25 45.48
N ALA A 4 -23.29 -66.20 45.25
CA ALA A 4 -22.38 -67.31 45.44
C ALA A 4 -22.54 -68.39 44.35
N SER A 5 -21.56 -69.00 43.79
CA SER A 5 -20.24 -69.44 44.17
C SER A 5 -19.62 -70.16 42.97
N ARG A 6 -18.27 -69.98 42.76
CA ARG A 6 -17.22 -70.97 43.08
C ARG A 6 -17.03 -72.14 42.12
N ASN A 7 -15.92 -72.15 41.60
CA ASN A 7 -14.70 -73.00 41.74
C ASN A 7 -14.53 -74.04 40.62
N ALA A 8 -13.44 -74.03 40.00
CA ALA A 8 -12.13 -74.62 40.19
C ALA A 8 -12.09 -76.01 39.55
N VAL A 9 -11.14 -76.55 38.91
CA VAL A 9 -9.76 -76.89 39.25
C VAL A 9 -9.10 -77.65 38.08
N LEU A 10 -7.90 -77.31 37.74
CA LEU A 10 -6.67 -78.06 37.53
C LEU A 10 -6.50 -79.20 36.49
N ARG A 11 -5.47 -78.96 35.66
CA ARG A 11 -4.35 -79.89 35.29
C ARG A 11 -4.62 -81.08 34.36
N HIS A 12 -3.89 -81.22 33.26
CA HIS A 12 -2.57 -81.90 33.07
C HIS A 12 -2.20 -81.95 31.58
N ILE A 13 -1.08 -81.41 31.19
CA ILE A 13 0.15 -82.03 30.70
C ILE A 13 0.01 -82.98 29.49
N ALA A 14 0.54 -82.73 28.39
CA ALA A 14 1.81 -83.04 27.80
C ALA A 14 1.76 -83.29 26.26
N PHE A 15 2.71 -82.72 25.61
CA PHE A 15 3.46 -83.15 24.45
C PHE A 15 2.75 -83.84 23.26
N ALA A 16 2.78 -83.20 22.07
CA ALA A 16 3.66 -83.67 20.99
C ALA A 16 3.38 -82.90 19.64
N LEU A 17 4.48 -82.43 19.09
CA LEU A 17 4.86 -82.34 17.65
C LEU A 17 3.99 -81.54 16.63
N VAL A 18 4.52 -80.38 16.34
CA VAL A 18 5.08 -79.93 15.01
C VAL A 18 4.34 -80.34 13.77
N SER A 19 3.69 -79.35 13.17
CA SER A 19 3.77 -79.12 11.73
C SER A 19 3.32 -77.67 11.39
N ALA A 20 4.15 -77.01 10.65
CA ALA A 20 4.09 -75.61 10.25
C ALA A 20 2.86 -75.27 9.46
N LEU A 21 2.26 -74.11 9.82
CA LEU A 21 1.57 -73.27 8.88
C LEU A 21 1.94 -71.81 9.21
N LEU A 22 2.90 -71.30 8.45
CA LEU A 22 3.26 -69.89 8.35
C LEU A 22 2.07 -69.11 7.77
N ALA A 23 1.20 -68.59 8.62
CA ALA A 23 0.33 -67.48 8.25
C ALA A 23 1.11 -66.20 8.55
N GLY A 24 1.76 -65.64 7.53
CA GLY A 24 2.44 -64.35 7.59
C GLY A 24 1.44 -63.23 7.95
N SER A 25 1.52 -62.73 9.18
CA SER A 25 0.92 -61.44 9.52
C SER A 25 1.73 -60.38 8.78
N ALA A 26 1.18 -59.94 7.65
CA ALA A 26 1.64 -58.73 6.99
C ALA A 26 1.37 -57.53 7.94
N ILE A 27 2.37 -57.19 8.74
CA ILE A 27 2.45 -55.87 9.37
C ILE A 27 2.61 -54.92 8.20
N ALA A 28 1.50 -54.26 7.80
CA ALA A 28 1.56 -53.14 6.92
C ALA A 28 2.46 -52.10 7.63
N GLN A 29 3.71 -52.03 7.22
CA GLN A 29 4.55 -50.88 7.49
C GLN A 29 3.81 -49.70 6.90
N ILE A 30 3.19 -48.89 7.74
CA ILE A 30 2.78 -47.52 7.40
C ILE A 30 4.12 -46.83 7.11
N THR A 31 4.56 -46.89 5.86
CA THR A 31 5.63 -46.04 5.37
C THR A 31 5.14 -44.64 5.59
N ALA A 32 5.76 -43.91 6.50
CA ALA A 32 5.61 -42.45 6.60
C ALA A 32 5.72 -41.90 5.17
N PRO A 33 4.83 -40.99 4.75
CA PRO A 33 4.89 -40.44 3.41
C PRO A 33 6.30 -39.87 3.24
N LYS A 34 7.06 -40.39 2.26
CA LYS A 34 8.35 -39.82 1.86
C LYS A 34 8.10 -38.32 1.71
N SER A 35 8.81 -37.49 2.46
CA SER A 35 8.81 -36.05 2.25
C SER A 35 9.20 -35.89 0.76
N GLN A 36 8.24 -35.55 -0.09
CA GLN A 36 8.55 -35.24 -1.49
C GLN A 36 9.55 -34.09 -1.42
N SER A 37 10.75 -34.32 -1.95
CA SER A 37 11.74 -33.27 -2.10
C SER A 37 11.10 -32.16 -2.94
N LEU A 38 11.18 -30.91 -2.44
CA LEU A 38 10.65 -29.77 -3.19
C LEU A 38 11.30 -29.71 -4.58
N PRO A 39 10.54 -29.39 -5.62
CA PRO A 39 11.08 -29.28 -6.97
C PRO A 39 12.22 -28.28 -7.02
N THR A 40 13.29 -28.61 -7.73
CA THR A 40 14.39 -27.68 -8.01
C THR A 40 13.91 -26.59 -8.95
N ALA A 41 14.43 -25.36 -8.76
CA ALA A 41 14.12 -24.27 -9.67
C ALA A 41 14.68 -24.57 -11.07
N PRO A 42 13.89 -24.37 -12.14
CA PRO A 42 14.43 -24.46 -13.50
C PRO A 42 15.49 -23.35 -13.71
N VAL A 43 16.67 -23.75 -14.18
CA VAL A 43 17.80 -22.82 -14.42
C VAL A 43 18.03 -22.72 -15.91
N ARG A 44 17.93 -21.51 -16.44
CA ARG A 44 18.32 -21.17 -17.81
C ARG A 44 18.90 -19.76 -17.81
N ASN A 45 20.22 -19.64 -17.79
CA ASN A 45 20.86 -18.33 -17.82
C ASN A 45 20.59 -17.61 -19.14
N VAL A 46 20.12 -16.39 -19.05
CA VAL A 46 19.88 -15.47 -20.19
C VAL A 46 20.67 -14.20 -19.93
N PRO A 47 21.95 -14.15 -20.31
CA PRO A 47 22.76 -12.94 -20.12
C PRO A 47 22.27 -11.83 -21.05
N GLU A 48 22.21 -10.62 -20.54
CA GLU A 48 21.97 -9.39 -21.30
C GLU A 48 23.14 -8.45 -21.12
N VAL A 49 23.53 -7.76 -22.20
CA VAL A 49 24.64 -6.79 -22.15
C VAL A 49 24.07 -5.38 -22.24
N PHE A 50 24.37 -4.57 -21.24
CA PHE A 50 23.97 -3.17 -21.18
C PHE A 50 25.24 -2.31 -21.01
N PHE A 51 25.53 -1.45 -21.96
CA PHE A 51 26.66 -0.50 -21.89
C PHE A 51 27.99 -1.18 -21.48
N GLY A 52 28.26 -2.34 -22.05
CA GLY A 52 29.47 -3.12 -21.79
C GLY A 52 29.45 -3.96 -20.50
N THR A 53 28.36 -3.92 -19.72
CA THR A 53 28.16 -4.73 -18.51
C THR A 53 27.25 -5.90 -18.82
N THR A 54 27.72 -7.13 -18.58
CA THR A 54 26.89 -8.34 -18.68
C THR A 54 26.12 -8.53 -17.38
N VAL A 55 24.82 -8.74 -17.48
CA VAL A 55 23.94 -9.10 -16.37
C VAL A 55 23.45 -10.52 -16.62
N ASP A 56 23.87 -11.45 -15.77
CA ASP A 56 23.42 -12.84 -15.82
C ASP A 56 22.05 -12.98 -15.19
N ASP A 57 21.19 -13.79 -15.80
CA ASP A 57 19.85 -14.06 -15.32
C ASP A 57 19.51 -15.57 -15.40
N PRO A 58 19.99 -16.36 -14.44
CA PRO A 58 19.79 -17.82 -14.44
C PRO A 58 18.33 -18.25 -14.23
N TYR A 59 17.47 -17.36 -13.74
CA TYR A 59 16.07 -17.63 -13.43
C TYR A 59 15.11 -16.79 -14.29
N ARG A 60 15.50 -16.41 -15.51
CA ARG A 60 14.68 -15.66 -16.48
C ARG A 60 13.31 -16.29 -16.71
N ASP A 61 13.22 -17.61 -16.74
CA ASP A 61 11.98 -18.33 -17.01
C ASP A 61 10.89 -18.06 -15.97
N PHE A 62 11.26 -17.63 -14.76
CA PHE A 62 10.29 -17.23 -13.71
C PHE A 62 9.46 -16.00 -14.08
N GLU A 63 9.88 -15.18 -15.04
CA GLU A 63 9.06 -14.06 -15.54
C GLU A 63 7.79 -14.56 -16.26
N ASN A 64 7.75 -15.81 -16.72
CA ASN A 64 6.54 -16.45 -17.23
C ASN A 64 5.98 -17.44 -16.19
N THR A 65 5.23 -16.93 -15.23
CA THR A 65 4.61 -17.70 -14.13
C THR A 65 3.57 -18.73 -14.59
N LYS A 66 3.18 -18.71 -15.87
CA LYS A 66 2.19 -19.62 -16.46
C LYS A 66 2.82 -20.88 -17.06
N THR A 67 4.14 -20.95 -17.19
CA THR A 67 4.79 -22.18 -17.66
C THR A 67 4.59 -23.29 -16.62
N PRO A 68 4.31 -24.56 -17.05
CA PRO A 68 4.02 -25.65 -16.10
C PRO A 68 5.10 -25.86 -15.03
N ALA A 69 6.37 -25.78 -15.41
CA ALA A 69 7.48 -25.99 -14.50
C ALA A 69 7.56 -24.88 -13.42
N VAL A 70 7.42 -23.60 -13.83
CA VAL A 70 7.44 -22.47 -12.91
C VAL A 70 6.21 -22.48 -12.00
N ALA A 71 5.02 -22.70 -12.57
CA ALA A 71 3.78 -22.79 -11.79
C ALA A 71 3.82 -23.91 -10.75
N ALA A 72 4.32 -25.08 -11.12
CA ALA A 72 4.49 -26.21 -10.21
C ALA A 72 5.50 -25.88 -9.10
N TRP A 73 6.63 -25.24 -9.42
CA TRP A 73 7.62 -24.79 -8.46
C TRP A 73 7.03 -23.78 -7.47
N MET A 74 6.36 -22.75 -7.98
CA MET A 74 5.69 -21.71 -7.18
C MET A 74 4.71 -22.34 -6.18
N LYS A 75 3.84 -23.25 -6.68
CA LYS A 75 2.84 -23.89 -5.83
C LYS A 75 3.50 -24.76 -4.75
N ALA A 76 4.44 -25.62 -5.11
CA ALA A 76 5.08 -26.52 -4.15
C ALA A 76 5.84 -25.76 -3.05
N HIS A 77 6.58 -24.71 -3.42
CA HIS A 77 7.32 -23.89 -2.46
C HIS A 77 6.40 -23.03 -1.60
N SER A 78 5.28 -22.55 -2.14
CA SER A 78 4.27 -21.84 -1.38
C SER A 78 3.54 -22.76 -0.39
N ASP A 79 3.11 -23.95 -0.83
CA ASP A 79 2.46 -24.93 0.05
C ASP A 79 3.38 -25.32 1.21
N ALA A 80 4.67 -25.55 0.93
CA ALA A 80 5.67 -25.87 1.96
C ALA A 80 5.88 -24.67 2.92
N ALA A 81 5.92 -23.44 2.41
CA ALA A 81 6.02 -22.24 3.25
C ALA A 81 4.80 -22.10 4.17
N HIS A 82 3.59 -22.25 3.63
CA HIS A 82 2.36 -22.23 4.44
C HIS A 82 2.36 -23.34 5.50
N ALA A 83 2.75 -24.57 5.16
CA ALA A 83 2.84 -25.67 6.11
C ALA A 83 3.84 -25.36 7.23
N THR A 84 5.04 -24.87 6.88
CA THR A 84 6.07 -24.47 7.85
C THR A 84 5.56 -23.36 8.77
N LEU A 85 5.03 -22.26 8.22
CA LEU A 85 4.54 -21.12 8.99
C LEU A 85 3.41 -21.53 9.94
N LYS A 86 2.47 -22.33 9.44
CA LYS A 86 1.35 -22.86 10.25
C LYS A 86 1.81 -23.80 11.36
N SER A 87 2.93 -24.48 11.19
CA SER A 87 3.48 -25.38 12.21
C SER A 87 4.22 -24.64 13.35
N ILE A 88 4.52 -23.33 13.19
CA ILE A 88 5.21 -22.55 14.22
C ILE A 88 4.30 -22.43 15.45
N ASN A 89 4.77 -22.89 16.59
CA ASN A 89 4.11 -22.67 17.86
C ASN A 89 3.91 -21.18 18.11
N GLY A 90 2.79 -20.78 18.75
CA GLY A 90 2.48 -19.36 19.00
C GLY A 90 1.86 -18.61 17.81
N ARG A 91 1.96 -19.12 16.58
CA ARG A 91 1.36 -18.49 15.39
C ARG A 91 -0.16 -18.28 15.53
N ASP A 92 -0.87 -19.30 15.97
CA ASP A 92 -2.33 -19.24 16.13
C ASP A 92 -2.73 -18.30 17.28
N ASN A 93 -1.88 -18.12 18.29
CA ASN A 93 -2.09 -17.10 19.33
C ASN A 93 -2.02 -15.69 18.74
N PHE A 94 -1.06 -15.41 17.86
CA PHE A 94 -1.02 -14.13 17.14
C PHE A 94 -2.27 -13.92 16.32
N ARG A 95 -2.71 -14.93 15.58
CA ARG A 95 -3.94 -14.86 14.77
C ARG A 95 -5.18 -14.56 15.65
N ALA A 96 -5.29 -15.21 16.78
CA ALA A 96 -6.39 -14.98 17.72
C ALA A 96 -6.34 -13.59 18.38
N GLN A 97 -5.15 -13.08 18.68
CA GLN A 97 -4.97 -11.72 19.21
C GLN A 97 -5.32 -10.64 18.18
N LEU A 98 -4.91 -10.81 16.92
CA LEU A 98 -5.29 -9.93 15.81
C LEU A 98 -6.82 -9.83 15.70
N GLU A 99 -7.53 -10.97 15.73
CA GLU A 99 -8.98 -11.02 15.71
C GLU A 99 -9.60 -10.32 16.94
N ARG A 100 -9.06 -10.59 18.13
CA ARG A 100 -9.52 -9.98 19.39
C ARG A 100 -9.40 -8.45 19.36
N TYR A 101 -8.29 -7.90 18.87
CA TYR A 101 -8.07 -6.44 18.87
C TYR A 101 -8.88 -5.74 17.79
N ASP A 102 -9.06 -6.37 16.63
CA ASP A 102 -9.93 -5.81 15.58
C ASP A 102 -11.39 -5.81 16.01
N SER A 103 -11.85 -6.93 16.59
CA SER A 103 -13.25 -7.12 16.99
C SER A 103 -13.63 -6.41 18.31
N ALA A 104 -12.70 -5.75 18.97
CA ALA A 104 -12.99 -4.99 20.17
C ALA A 104 -13.78 -3.70 19.93
N ALA A 105 -13.66 -3.09 18.75
CA ALA A 105 -14.56 -2.04 18.30
C ALA A 105 -15.71 -2.65 17.50
N SER A 106 -16.92 -2.10 17.63
CA SER A 106 -18.13 -2.66 16.97
C SER A 106 -18.06 -2.64 15.44
N SER A 107 -17.24 -1.76 14.87
CA SER A 107 -16.92 -1.70 13.43
C SER A 107 -15.68 -0.86 13.17
N ARG A 108 -15.13 -1.00 11.97
CA ARG A 108 -14.11 -0.11 11.42
C ARG A 108 -14.71 0.70 10.27
N VAL A 109 -14.47 2.01 10.29
CA VAL A 109 -15.01 2.96 9.30
C VAL A 109 -13.85 3.62 8.55
N GLY A 110 -14.01 3.83 7.25
CA GLY A 110 -13.01 4.47 6.40
C GLY A 110 -13.60 5.25 5.25
N GLY A 111 -12.77 6.06 4.61
CA GLY A 111 -13.11 6.76 3.38
C GLY A 111 -14.33 7.67 3.50
N VAL A 112 -14.51 8.38 4.62
CA VAL A 112 -15.72 9.19 4.84
C VAL A 112 -15.77 10.36 3.86
N THR A 113 -16.85 10.48 3.10
CA THR A 113 -17.14 11.61 2.20
C THR A 113 -18.47 12.25 2.58
N LYS A 114 -18.44 13.54 2.87
CA LYS A 114 -19.66 14.34 3.11
C LYS A 114 -20.09 15.00 1.81
N VAL A 115 -21.38 14.96 1.49
CA VAL A 115 -21.97 15.63 0.35
C VAL A 115 -23.15 16.51 0.83
N GLY A 116 -23.18 17.73 0.34
CA GLY A 116 -24.14 18.72 0.82
C GLY A 116 -23.99 18.94 2.34
N ASP A 117 -25.11 19.13 3.03
CA ASP A 117 -25.07 19.48 4.45
C ASP A 117 -25.13 18.25 5.38
N ASP A 118 -25.71 17.12 4.93
CA ASP A 118 -26.05 16.03 5.82
C ASP A 118 -25.82 14.61 5.28
N HIS A 119 -25.38 14.42 4.04
CA HIS A 119 -25.15 13.07 3.50
C HIS A 119 -23.70 12.62 3.76
N TYR A 120 -23.55 11.55 4.55
CA TYR A 120 -22.26 10.91 4.85
C TYR A 120 -22.20 9.55 4.17
N PHE A 121 -21.30 9.42 3.20
CA PHE A 121 -20.93 8.16 2.57
C PHE A 121 -19.66 7.65 3.22
N TYR A 122 -19.57 6.35 3.49
CA TYR A 122 -18.38 5.77 4.09
C TYR A 122 -18.33 4.26 3.91
N GLU A 123 -17.14 3.74 3.94
CA GLU A 123 -16.89 2.32 4.02
C GLU A 123 -16.92 1.88 5.48
N LYS A 124 -17.61 0.76 5.75
CA LYS A 124 -17.71 0.17 7.08
C LYS A 124 -17.54 -1.34 7.00
N ARG A 125 -16.72 -1.87 7.91
CA ARG A 125 -16.59 -3.31 8.15
C ARG A 125 -17.04 -3.62 9.57
N GLY A 126 -18.12 -4.38 9.70
CA GLY A 126 -18.61 -4.90 10.97
C GLY A 126 -17.78 -6.07 11.48
N LEU A 127 -18.07 -6.53 12.70
CA LEU A 127 -17.31 -7.60 13.37
C LEU A 127 -17.20 -8.89 12.56
N LYS A 128 -18.30 -9.27 11.90
CA LYS A 128 -18.40 -10.52 11.12
C LYS A 128 -18.04 -10.34 9.65
N ASP A 129 -17.79 -9.11 9.22
CA ASP A 129 -17.48 -8.81 7.82
C ASP A 129 -16.00 -9.04 7.55
N ASP A 130 -15.70 -9.60 6.40
CA ASP A 130 -14.34 -9.83 5.93
C ASP A 130 -13.88 -8.73 4.98
N GLN A 131 -14.85 -7.95 4.42
CA GLN A 131 -14.59 -6.82 3.54
C GLN A 131 -15.36 -5.57 3.99
N PHE A 132 -14.87 -4.41 3.57
CA PHE A 132 -15.58 -3.14 3.72
C PHE A 132 -16.77 -3.08 2.78
N LYS A 133 -17.89 -2.49 3.26
CA LYS A 133 -19.15 -2.28 2.55
C LYS A 133 -19.44 -0.79 2.49
N LEU A 134 -20.07 -0.31 1.44
CA LEU A 134 -20.44 1.10 1.29
C LEU A 134 -21.77 1.39 1.95
N TYR A 135 -21.78 2.41 2.79
CA TYR A 135 -22.97 2.90 3.51
C TYR A 135 -23.24 4.36 3.21
N LEU A 136 -24.48 4.75 3.41
CA LEU A 136 -24.97 6.13 3.44
C LEU A 136 -25.69 6.38 4.78
N ARG A 137 -25.47 7.56 5.35
CA ARG A 137 -26.18 8.06 6.52
C ARG A 137 -26.55 9.52 6.30
N ARG A 138 -27.75 9.93 6.74
CA ARG A 138 -28.13 11.34 6.80
C ARG A 138 -27.94 11.88 8.21
N GLY A 139 -27.14 12.94 8.32
CA GLY A 139 -26.70 13.44 9.62
C GLY A 139 -25.84 12.43 10.38
N LEU A 140 -25.14 12.89 11.41
CA LEU A 140 -24.23 12.02 12.19
C LEU A 140 -24.95 10.96 13.03
N GLN A 141 -26.25 11.17 13.35
CA GLN A 141 -27.06 10.29 14.18
C GLN A 141 -28.14 9.53 13.39
N GLY A 142 -28.24 9.75 12.08
CA GLY A 142 -29.25 9.10 11.25
C GLY A 142 -29.03 7.60 11.10
N ALA A 143 -30.06 6.89 10.62
CA ALA A 143 -29.96 5.47 10.33
C ALA A 143 -28.99 5.20 9.17
N GLU A 144 -28.19 4.15 9.32
CA GLU A 144 -27.28 3.68 8.26
C GLU A 144 -28.05 2.93 7.18
N LYS A 145 -27.73 3.20 5.94
CA LYS A 145 -28.22 2.47 4.78
C LYS A 145 -27.07 1.79 4.06
N LEU A 146 -27.12 0.46 3.93
CA LEU A 146 -26.20 -0.29 3.09
C LEU A 146 -26.49 0.00 1.62
N LEU A 147 -25.48 0.47 0.88
CA LEU A 147 -25.56 0.72 -0.56
C LEU A 147 -24.93 -0.40 -1.39
N PHE A 148 -23.78 -0.92 -0.93
CA PHE A 148 -23.07 -1.97 -1.66
C PHE A 148 -22.34 -2.92 -0.72
N ASP A 149 -22.49 -4.23 -0.99
CA ASP A 149 -21.81 -5.30 -0.26
C ASP A 149 -21.02 -6.18 -1.25
N PRO A 150 -19.68 -6.10 -1.25
CA PRO A 150 -18.82 -6.89 -2.16
C PRO A 150 -18.92 -8.41 -1.89
N GLU A 151 -19.33 -8.83 -0.69
CA GLU A 151 -19.54 -10.26 -0.38
C GLU A 151 -20.64 -10.90 -1.23
N THR A 152 -21.58 -10.09 -1.76
CA THR A 152 -22.59 -10.55 -2.71
C THR A 152 -21.99 -11.00 -4.03
N LEU A 153 -20.88 -10.37 -4.46
CA LEU A 153 -20.15 -10.78 -5.64
C LEU A 153 -19.29 -12.01 -5.36
N LYS A 154 -18.66 -12.11 -4.19
CA LYS A 154 -17.90 -13.29 -3.78
C LYS A 154 -18.79 -14.56 -3.81
N LYS A 155 -20.02 -14.47 -3.34
CA LYS A 155 -20.98 -15.58 -3.41
C LYS A 155 -21.28 -16.03 -4.85
N LYS A 156 -21.21 -15.13 -5.81
CA LYS A 156 -21.50 -15.44 -7.24
C LYS A 156 -20.28 -15.97 -7.98
N THR A 157 -19.09 -15.47 -7.68
CA THR A 157 -17.86 -15.71 -8.44
C THR A 157 -16.88 -16.67 -7.78
N GLY A 158 -17.05 -16.92 -6.48
CA GLY A 158 -16.10 -17.65 -5.64
C GLY A 158 -14.85 -16.87 -5.24
N LYS A 159 -14.67 -15.63 -5.75
CA LYS A 159 -13.50 -14.80 -5.50
C LYS A 159 -13.83 -13.62 -4.59
N PRO A 160 -12.93 -13.20 -3.68
CA PRO A 160 -13.13 -11.98 -2.91
C PRO A 160 -13.20 -10.77 -3.85
N HIS A 161 -14.05 -9.80 -3.50
CA HIS A 161 -14.17 -8.51 -4.19
C HIS A 161 -14.00 -7.39 -3.19
N ALA A 162 -13.49 -6.24 -3.66
CA ALA A 162 -13.32 -5.05 -2.85
C ALA A 162 -13.73 -3.79 -3.60
N ILE A 163 -14.16 -2.78 -2.85
CA ILE A 163 -14.36 -1.43 -3.35
C ILE A 163 -12.96 -0.79 -3.47
N ASN A 164 -12.60 -0.31 -4.66
CA ASN A 164 -11.33 0.37 -4.89
C ASN A 164 -11.47 1.88 -4.70
N TYR A 165 -12.62 2.43 -5.04
CA TYR A 165 -12.96 3.83 -4.88
C TYR A 165 -14.48 4.03 -4.94
N TYR A 166 -14.96 5.15 -4.43
CA TYR A 166 -16.31 5.62 -4.67
C TYR A 166 -16.37 7.16 -4.65
N THR A 167 -17.32 7.71 -5.40
CA THR A 167 -17.55 9.16 -5.51
C THR A 167 -19.04 9.42 -5.62
N PRO A 168 -19.68 10.01 -4.59
CA PRO A 168 -21.07 10.40 -4.64
C PRO A 168 -21.31 11.57 -5.62
N SER A 169 -22.50 11.65 -6.20
CA SER A 169 -22.93 12.82 -6.96
C SER A 169 -23.19 14.03 -6.03
N PRO A 170 -23.03 15.28 -6.52
CA PRO A 170 -23.26 16.48 -5.71
C PRO A 170 -24.63 16.56 -5.02
N ASP A 171 -25.68 16.00 -5.63
CA ASP A 171 -27.02 15.92 -5.04
C ASP A 171 -27.21 14.73 -4.06
N GLY A 172 -26.19 13.89 -3.87
CA GLY A 172 -26.23 12.71 -3.01
C GLY A 172 -27.14 11.58 -3.48
N LYS A 173 -27.75 11.69 -4.67
CA LYS A 173 -28.75 10.71 -5.16
C LYS A 173 -28.12 9.54 -5.91
N LYS A 174 -26.86 9.67 -6.31
CA LYS A 174 -26.11 8.62 -7.02
C LYS A 174 -24.73 8.47 -6.40
N VAL A 175 -24.11 7.31 -6.59
CA VAL A 175 -22.72 7.09 -6.26
C VAL A 175 -22.07 6.23 -7.35
N ALA A 176 -20.95 6.71 -7.88
CA ALA A 176 -20.08 5.94 -8.76
C ALA A 176 -19.04 5.21 -7.89
N LEU A 177 -18.81 3.92 -8.15
CA LEU A 177 -17.82 3.12 -7.41
C LEU A 177 -17.11 2.14 -8.34
N GLY A 178 -15.83 1.89 -8.07
CA GLY A 178 -15.02 0.87 -8.73
C GLY A 178 -14.88 -0.35 -7.84
N VAL A 179 -15.04 -1.54 -8.45
CA VAL A 179 -14.95 -2.82 -7.75
C VAL A 179 -14.05 -3.77 -8.51
N SER A 180 -13.05 -4.36 -7.84
CA SER A 180 -12.18 -5.37 -8.42
C SER A 180 -12.23 -6.70 -7.67
N ALA A 181 -11.76 -7.77 -8.32
CA ALA A 181 -11.74 -9.12 -7.79
C ALA A 181 -10.32 -9.58 -7.42
N ALA A 182 -10.19 -10.39 -6.37
CA ALA A 182 -8.98 -11.12 -6.01
C ALA A 182 -7.69 -10.26 -5.96
N GLY A 183 -7.81 -9.00 -5.54
CA GLY A 183 -6.67 -8.07 -5.44
C GLY A 183 -6.08 -7.58 -6.76
N SER A 184 -6.75 -7.83 -7.89
CA SER A 184 -6.26 -7.45 -9.23
C SER A 184 -6.20 -5.93 -9.47
N GLU A 185 -6.90 -5.14 -8.68
CA GLU A 185 -7.10 -3.69 -8.86
C GLU A 185 -7.69 -3.30 -10.24
N GLU A 186 -8.07 -4.26 -11.06
CA GLU A 186 -8.75 -4.02 -12.33
C GLU A 186 -10.21 -3.68 -12.09
N ALA A 187 -10.44 -2.48 -11.55
CA ALA A 187 -11.76 -2.06 -11.14
C ALA A 187 -12.70 -1.83 -12.33
N GLU A 188 -13.91 -2.32 -12.15
CA GLU A 188 -15.06 -2.04 -12.99
C GLU A 188 -15.93 -0.97 -12.32
N LEU A 189 -16.28 0.07 -13.07
CA LEU A 189 -17.10 1.17 -12.57
C LEU A 189 -18.59 0.80 -12.62
N ARG A 190 -19.26 1.08 -11.52
CA ARG A 190 -20.70 0.92 -11.31
C ARG A 190 -21.29 2.24 -10.85
N VAL A 191 -22.54 2.49 -11.16
CA VAL A 191 -23.30 3.62 -10.62
C VAL A 191 -24.51 3.07 -9.87
N LEU A 192 -24.72 3.54 -8.65
CA LEU A 192 -25.88 3.14 -7.84
C LEU A 192 -26.81 4.34 -7.61
N ASP A 193 -28.10 4.08 -7.57
CA ASP A 193 -29.10 4.96 -7.01
C ASP A 193 -29.11 4.83 -5.49
N THR A 194 -28.92 5.93 -4.76
CA THR A 194 -28.77 5.88 -3.31
C THR A 194 -30.08 5.67 -2.58
N ALA A 195 -31.23 6.00 -3.22
CA ALA A 195 -32.55 5.79 -2.63
C ALA A 195 -32.97 4.32 -2.65
N SER A 196 -32.68 3.59 -3.72
CA SER A 196 -33.00 2.16 -3.85
C SER A 196 -31.85 1.21 -3.55
N GLY A 197 -30.60 1.67 -3.63
CA GLY A 197 -29.39 0.84 -3.59
C GLY A 197 -29.16 0.03 -4.88
N ARG A 198 -29.96 0.25 -5.93
CA ARG A 198 -29.88 -0.50 -7.18
C ARG A 198 -28.84 0.10 -8.13
N GLN A 199 -28.18 -0.77 -8.88
CA GLN A 199 -27.28 -0.34 -9.95
C GLN A 199 -28.06 0.30 -11.10
N ILE A 200 -27.56 1.44 -11.60
CA ILE A 200 -28.06 2.19 -12.74
C ILE A 200 -27.24 1.81 -13.96
N GLY A 201 -27.84 1.08 -14.89
CA GLY A 201 -27.19 0.67 -16.15
C GLY A 201 -26.11 -0.41 -15.98
N PRO A 202 -25.36 -0.68 -17.05
CA PRO A 202 -24.35 -1.74 -17.08
C PRO A 202 -23.06 -1.32 -16.38
N VAL A 203 -22.24 -2.32 -16.05
CA VAL A 203 -20.87 -2.16 -15.53
C VAL A 203 -19.96 -1.66 -16.65
N VAL A 204 -19.03 -0.76 -16.32
CA VAL A 204 -18.05 -0.20 -17.24
C VAL A 204 -16.65 -0.73 -16.89
N PRO A 205 -16.04 -1.53 -17.74
CA PRO A 205 -14.71 -2.10 -17.50
C PRO A 205 -13.58 -1.09 -17.75
N ARG A 206 -12.37 -1.42 -17.29
CA ARG A 206 -11.13 -0.66 -17.53
C ARG A 206 -11.13 0.73 -16.86
N ALA A 207 -11.73 0.83 -15.69
CA ALA A 207 -11.80 2.06 -14.89
C ALA A 207 -11.01 1.91 -13.57
N GLN A 208 -9.77 1.38 -13.64
CA GLN A 208 -8.95 1.03 -12.48
C GLN A 208 -8.73 2.19 -11.52
N PHE A 209 -8.43 3.38 -12.07
CA PHE A 209 -8.03 4.53 -11.25
C PHE A 209 -9.19 5.44 -10.85
N GLY A 210 -10.39 5.19 -11.37
CA GLY A 210 -11.58 5.98 -11.09
C GLY A 210 -11.44 7.43 -11.53
N ALA A 211 -10.88 8.27 -10.68
CA ALA A 211 -10.78 9.72 -10.89
C ALA A 211 -12.12 10.33 -11.36
N VAL A 212 -13.20 9.90 -10.69
CA VAL A 212 -14.57 10.30 -11.03
C VAL A 212 -14.80 11.74 -10.58
N SER A 213 -15.23 12.59 -11.52
CA SER A 213 -15.64 13.97 -11.26
C SER A 213 -17.02 14.23 -11.84
N TRP A 214 -18.02 14.41 -10.99
CA TRP A 214 -19.40 14.68 -11.38
C TRP A 214 -19.58 16.10 -11.92
N THR A 215 -20.52 16.26 -12.85
CA THR A 215 -21.02 17.59 -13.19
C THR A 215 -21.84 18.16 -12.03
N PRO A 216 -21.85 19.50 -11.80
CA PRO A 216 -22.57 20.11 -10.67
C PRO A 216 -24.07 19.78 -10.63
N ASP A 217 -24.69 19.58 -11.80
CA ASP A 217 -26.08 19.17 -11.95
C ASP A 217 -26.33 17.65 -11.70
N SER A 218 -25.30 16.89 -11.38
CA SER A 218 -25.37 15.43 -11.16
C SER A 218 -25.90 14.60 -12.34
N GLN A 219 -25.91 15.17 -13.57
CA GLN A 219 -26.45 14.50 -14.76
C GLN A 219 -25.42 13.68 -15.51
N GLY A 220 -24.12 13.91 -15.25
CA GLY A 220 -23.02 13.16 -15.86
C GLY A 220 -21.76 13.25 -15.02
N PHE A 221 -20.75 12.55 -15.45
CA PHE A 221 -19.43 12.59 -14.79
C PHE A 221 -18.31 12.28 -15.78
N PHE A 222 -17.14 12.80 -15.45
CA PHE A 222 -15.86 12.45 -16.08
C PHE A 222 -15.19 11.35 -15.28
N PHE A 223 -14.41 10.51 -15.95
CA PHE A 223 -13.61 9.48 -15.33
C PHE A 223 -12.42 9.09 -16.20
N HIS A 224 -11.38 8.55 -15.57
CA HIS A 224 -10.23 8.01 -16.28
C HIS A 224 -10.50 6.59 -16.75
N ARG A 225 -10.09 6.27 -17.98
CA ARG A 225 -10.30 4.96 -18.58
C ARG A 225 -9.05 4.46 -19.30
N MET A 226 -8.76 3.17 -19.10
CA MET A 226 -7.66 2.50 -19.79
C MET A 226 -8.04 2.13 -21.23
N GLN A 227 -7.02 2.06 -22.09
CA GLN A 227 -7.20 1.57 -23.46
C GLN A 227 -7.60 0.08 -23.50
N VAL A 228 -8.07 -0.38 -24.64
CA VAL A 228 -8.19 -1.81 -24.96
C VAL A 228 -6.82 -2.32 -25.38
N GLN A 229 -6.22 -3.22 -24.61
CA GLN A 229 -4.99 -3.89 -25.05
C GLN A 229 -5.29 -4.83 -26.23
N LYS A 230 -4.49 -4.76 -27.29
CA LYS A 230 -4.53 -5.72 -28.39
C LYS A 230 -3.93 -7.04 -27.91
N GLN A 231 -4.45 -8.15 -28.44
CA GLN A 231 -3.86 -9.46 -28.16
C GLN A 231 -2.40 -9.48 -28.65
N GLY A 232 -1.48 -9.93 -27.77
CA GLY A 232 -0.05 -9.97 -28.07
C GLY A 232 0.68 -8.64 -27.92
N ALA A 233 0.01 -7.54 -27.49
CA ALA A 233 0.68 -6.30 -27.19
C ALA A 233 1.65 -6.48 -26.00
N PRO A 234 2.79 -5.78 -25.99
CA PRO A 234 3.71 -5.78 -24.87
C PRO A 234 3.01 -5.37 -23.55
N ALA A 235 3.41 -5.97 -22.43
CA ALA A 235 2.86 -5.63 -21.13
C ALA A 235 3.01 -4.13 -20.81
N THR A 236 4.11 -3.51 -21.23
CA THR A 236 4.42 -2.09 -21.06
C THR A 236 3.39 -1.15 -21.67
N GLU A 237 2.55 -1.62 -22.62
CA GLU A 237 1.50 -0.78 -23.21
C GLU A 237 0.23 -0.68 -22.33
N LYS A 238 0.11 -1.50 -21.30
CA LYS A 238 -1.12 -1.57 -20.46
C LYS A 238 -1.58 -0.20 -19.96
N TYR A 239 -0.65 0.58 -19.46
CA TYR A 239 -0.93 1.89 -18.85
C TYR A 239 -0.66 3.08 -19.78
N GLN A 240 -0.52 2.83 -21.07
CA GLN A 240 -0.34 3.89 -22.07
C GLN A 240 -1.65 4.22 -22.80
N ARG A 241 -1.71 5.37 -23.45
CA ARG A 241 -2.84 5.83 -24.29
C ARG A 241 -4.19 5.75 -23.58
N SER A 242 -4.19 5.95 -22.27
CA SER A 242 -5.41 6.08 -21.48
C SER A 242 -6.15 7.37 -21.84
N PHE A 243 -7.38 7.51 -21.42
CA PHE A 243 -8.19 8.66 -21.80
C PHE A 243 -9.14 9.13 -20.70
N ALA A 244 -9.39 10.43 -20.69
CA ALA A 244 -10.49 11.03 -19.95
C ALA A 244 -11.78 10.80 -20.73
N ALA A 245 -12.78 10.26 -20.07
CA ALA A 245 -14.09 9.95 -20.64
C ALA A 245 -15.19 10.71 -19.92
N TYR A 246 -16.30 10.96 -20.62
CA TYR A 246 -17.54 11.48 -20.06
C TYR A 246 -18.67 10.48 -20.29
N MET A 247 -19.54 10.28 -19.31
CA MET A 247 -20.77 9.53 -19.48
C MET A 247 -21.91 10.04 -18.60
N LYS A 248 -23.16 9.77 -19.04
CA LYS A 248 -24.34 9.90 -18.20
C LYS A 248 -24.61 8.59 -17.47
N PRO A 249 -25.08 8.60 -16.21
CA PRO A 249 -25.49 7.39 -15.51
C PRO A 249 -26.45 6.53 -16.35
N GLY A 250 -26.16 5.24 -16.46
CA GLY A 250 -26.99 4.30 -17.22
C GLY A 250 -26.70 4.16 -18.71
N ALA A 251 -25.87 5.04 -19.28
CA ALA A 251 -25.64 5.05 -20.73
C ALA A 251 -24.86 3.84 -21.28
N GLY A 252 -24.09 3.14 -20.44
CA GLY A 252 -23.27 1.99 -20.83
C GLY A 252 -22.16 2.36 -21.81
N GLU A 253 -21.54 1.33 -22.39
CA GLU A 253 -20.35 1.46 -23.27
C GLU A 253 -20.59 2.40 -24.47
N LYS A 254 -21.75 2.31 -25.09
CA LYS A 254 -22.11 3.12 -26.28
C LYS A 254 -22.30 4.61 -25.96
N GLY A 255 -22.57 4.94 -24.71
CA GLY A 255 -22.76 6.32 -24.27
C GLY A 255 -21.50 6.98 -23.70
N ILE A 256 -20.36 6.28 -23.73
CA ILE A 256 -19.09 6.82 -23.29
C ILE A 256 -18.47 7.66 -24.39
N ARG A 257 -18.24 8.93 -24.10
CA ARG A 257 -17.57 9.87 -25.00
C ARG A 257 -16.13 10.07 -24.53
N THR A 258 -15.15 9.80 -25.40
CA THR A 258 -13.77 10.22 -25.18
C THR A 258 -13.67 11.74 -25.21
N VAL A 259 -13.09 12.33 -24.18
CA VAL A 259 -12.87 13.77 -24.07
C VAL A 259 -11.47 14.13 -24.54
N LEU A 260 -10.49 13.38 -24.08
CA LEU A 260 -9.08 13.54 -24.44
C LEU A 260 -8.36 12.21 -24.26
N ARG A 261 -7.52 11.86 -25.21
CA ARG A 261 -6.68 10.63 -25.15
C ARG A 261 -5.20 11.01 -25.16
N ALA A 262 -4.45 10.38 -24.28
CA ALA A 262 -3.00 10.51 -24.27
C ALA A 262 -2.37 9.93 -25.56
N GLY A 263 -1.37 10.61 -26.11
CA GLY A 263 -0.71 10.25 -27.36
C GLY A 263 -1.43 10.71 -28.62
N GLU A 264 -2.56 11.40 -28.52
CA GLU A 264 -3.26 12.00 -29.66
C GLU A 264 -2.97 13.52 -29.72
N PRO A 265 -2.83 14.08 -30.94
CA PRO A 265 -2.65 15.53 -31.10
C PRO A 265 -3.95 16.28 -30.76
N GLY A 266 -3.82 17.49 -30.21
CA GLY A 266 -4.96 18.33 -29.84
C GLY A 266 -4.52 19.63 -29.18
N GLU A 267 -5.49 20.45 -28.73
CA GLU A 267 -5.24 21.70 -27.99
C GLU A 267 -4.48 21.45 -26.68
N ALA A 268 -4.77 20.33 -26.00
CA ALA A 268 -3.99 19.78 -24.90
C ALA A 268 -3.39 18.45 -25.36
N SER A 269 -2.14 18.47 -25.80
CA SER A 269 -1.43 17.27 -26.24
C SER A 269 -0.64 16.69 -25.10
N LEU A 270 -0.91 15.40 -24.79
CA LEU A 270 -0.25 14.64 -23.74
C LEU A 270 0.58 13.51 -24.35
N PRO A 271 1.78 13.22 -23.84
CA PRO A 271 2.49 11.99 -24.15
C PRO A 271 1.62 10.74 -23.91
N ALA A 272 1.88 9.68 -24.66
CA ALA A 272 1.12 8.43 -24.55
C ALA A 272 1.18 7.80 -23.14
N THR A 273 2.23 8.10 -22.39
CA THR A 273 2.50 7.60 -21.04
C THR A 273 1.82 8.40 -19.92
N GLU A 274 1.28 9.58 -20.22
CA GLU A 274 0.62 10.42 -19.22
C GLU A 274 -0.86 10.09 -19.06
N PHE A 275 -1.40 10.30 -17.86
CA PHE A 275 -2.78 9.99 -17.50
C PHE A 275 -3.62 11.28 -17.47
N PRO A 276 -4.62 11.45 -18.34
CA PRO A 276 -5.51 12.60 -18.30
C PRO A 276 -6.58 12.45 -17.21
N ILE A 277 -6.61 13.38 -16.27
CA ILE A 277 -7.59 13.44 -15.18
C ILE A 277 -8.35 14.77 -15.30
N ILE A 278 -9.68 14.72 -15.28
CA ILE A 278 -10.55 15.90 -15.32
C ILE A 278 -11.18 16.12 -13.95
N GLY A 279 -10.98 17.30 -13.38
CA GLY A 279 -11.69 17.82 -12.22
C GLY A 279 -12.68 18.90 -12.63
N VAL A 280 -13.89 18.85 -12.07
CA VAL A 280 -14.95 19.88 -12.27
C VAL A 280 -15.29 20.49 -10.93
N SER A 281 -15.19 21.80 -10.81
CA SER A 281 -15.60 22.53 -9.61
C SER A 281 -17.12 22.77 -9.57
N PRO A 282 -17.71 23.09 -8.40
CA PRO A 282 -19.14 23.35 -8.27
C PRO A 282 -19.67 24.48 -9.17
N ASP A 283 -18.84 25.45 -9.52
CA ASP A 283 -19.17 26.55 -10.43
C ASP A 283 -18.92 26.22 -11.92
N GLY A 284 -18.59 24.97 -12.26
CA GLY A 284 -18.43 24.49 -13.63
C GLY A 284 -17.09 24.83 -14.28
N ARG A 285 -16.06 25.20 -13.51
CA ARG A 285 -14.69 25.28 -14.01
C ARG A 285 -14.12 23.89 -14.15
N VAL A 286 -13.28 23.70 -15.16
CA VAL A 286 -12.68 22.41 -15.46
C VAL A 286 -11.17 22.55 -15.42
N VAL A 287 -10.52 21.64 -14.70
CA VAL A 287 -9.06 21.46 -14.70
C VAL A 287 -8.74 20.08 -15.25
N LEU A 288 -7.93 20.04 -16.31
CA LEU A 288 -7.31 18.83 -16.84
C LEU A 288 -5.91 18.74 -16.25
N GLN A 289 -5.60 17.61 -15.65
CA GLN A 289 -4.27 17.24 -15.16
C GLN A 289 -3.70 16.13 -16.03
N ALA A 290 -2.48 16.30 -16.49
CA ALA A 290 -1.69 15.27 -17.16
C ALA A 290 -0.62 14.75 -16.19
N VAL A 291 -0.84 13.57 -15.65
CA VAL A 291 0.01 12.96 -14.63
C VAL A 291 1.00 12.01 -15.30
N ASP A 292 2.29 12.20 -15.07
CA ASP A 292 3.37 11.38 -15.64
C ASP A 292 3.76 10.23 -14.70
N GLY A 293 3.06 9.10 -14.86
CA GLY A 293 3.30 7.93 -14.04
C GLY A 293 3.23 8.22 -12.54
N VAL A 294 4.36 8.01 -11.85
CA VAL A 294 4.47 8.22 -10.39
C VAL A 294 5.09 9.59 -10.03
N SER A 295 5.31 10.48 -11.00
CA SER A 295 5.78 11.84 -10.72
C SER A 295 4.76 12.60 -9.88
N PRO A 296 5.17 13.29 -8.82
CA PRO A 296 4.25 14.12 -8.04
C PRO A 296 3.84 15.39 -8.79
N GLU A 297 4.70 15.93 -9.66
CA GLU A 297 4.43 17.09 -10.50
C GLU A 297 3.68 16.71 -11.77
N PHE A 298 2.77 17.59 -12.22
CA PHE A 298 1.95 17.38 -13.39
C PHE A 298 1.81 18.65 -14.26
N THR A 299 1.38 18.48 -15.49
CA THR A 299 0.97 19.59 -16.36
C THR A 299 -0.54 19.80 -16.23
N ALA A 300 -1.00 21.06 -16.26
CA ALA A 300 -2.44 21.36 -16.17
C ALA A 300 -2.92 22.38 -17.20
N TRP A 301 -4.18 22.21 -17.58
CA TRP A 301 -4.97 23.15 -18.40
C TRP A 301 -6.30 23.42 -17.72
N HIS A 302 -6.94 24.52 -18.09
CA HIS A 302 -8.30 24.79 -17.67
C HIS A 302 -9.23 25.05 -18.85
N SER A 303 -10.52 24.89 -18.59
CA SER A 303 -11.64 25.15 -19.51
C SER A 303 -12.91 25.39 -18.69
N THR A 304 -14.05 25.47 -19.39
CA THR A 304 -15.38 25.53 -18.78
C THR A 304 -16.20 24.29 -19.13
N LEU A 305 -17.09 23.89 -18.23
CA LEU A 305 -17.94 22.72 -18.45
C LEU A 305 -18.81 22.83 -19.71
N PRO A 306 -19.47 23.97 -20.00
CA PRO A 306 -20.23 24.11 -21.25
C PRO A 306 -19.39 23.92 -22.52
N ALA A 307 -18.17 24.47 -22.57
CA ALA A 307 -17.25 24.31 -23.69
C ALA A 307 -16.84 22.85 -23.88
N LEU A 308 -16.51 22.17 -22.75
CA LEU A 308 -16.11 20.74 -22.74
C LEU A 308 -17.28 19.85 -23.20
N LEU A 309 -18.50 20.09 -22.74
CA LEU A 309 -19.68 19.33 -23.13
C LEU A 309 -20.05 19.56 -24.60
N ALA A 310 -19.80 20.73 -25.12
CA ALA A 310 -19.99 21.07 -26.54
C ALA A 310 -18.90 20.46 -27.46
N GLY A 311 -17.86 19.83 -26.91
CA GLY A 311 -16.75 19.25 -27.68
C GLY A 311 -15.75 20.27 -28.23
N LYS A 312 -15.77 21.49 -27.72
CA LYS A 312 -14.86 22.59 -28.07
C LYS A 312 -14.21 23.13 -26.80
N PRO A 313 -13.34 22.39 -26.14
CA PRO A 313 -12.87 22.72 -24.80
C PRO A 313 -12.08 24.02 -24.72
N GLY A 314 -11.39 24.44 -25.78
CA GLY A 314 -10.58 25.66 -25.75
C GLY A 314 -9.57 25.64 -24.62
N TRP A 315 -8.82 24.55 -24.51
CA TRP A 315 -7.89 24.34 -23.40
C TRP A 315 -6.85 25.45 -23.31
N LYS A 316 -6.75 26.08 -22.15
CA LYS A 316 -5.72 27.05 -21.81
C LYS A 316 -4.76 26.45 -20.79
N LYS A 317 -3.46 26.41 -21.12
CA LYS A 317 -2.43 25.88 -20.24
C LYS A 317 -2.26 26.76 -19.00
N LEU A 318 -2.20 26.14 -17.82
CA LEU A 318 -1.96 26.80 -16.54
C LEU A 318 -0.47 26.76 -16.16
N PHE A 319 0.14 25.59 -16.24
CA PHE A 319 1.55 25.34 -15.90
C PHE A 319 2.00 23.99 -16.48
N ASP A 320 3.28 23.72 -16.41
CA ASP A 320 3.84 22.42 -16.77
C ASP A 320 4.70 21.81 -15.64
N LYS A 321 5.19 20.58 -15.86
CA LYS A 321 5.98 19.85 -14.86
C LYS A 321 7.20 20.62 -14.36
N SER A 322 7.83 21.44 -15.21
CA SER A 322 9.01 22.24 -14.85
C SER A 322 8.72 23.34 -13.82
N ASP A 323 7.45 23.62 -13.55
CA ASP A 323 7.01 24.56 -12.52
C ASP A 323 6.96 23.92 -11.12
N GLY A 324 7.18 22.59 -11.03
CA GLY A 324 7.27 21.86 -9.77
C GLY A 324 5.98 21.90 -8.95
N ILE A 325 4.82 22.01 -9.63
CA ILE A 325 3.51 22.04 -8.97
C ILE A 325 3.01 20.63 -8.77
N THR A 326 2.65 20.29 -7.52
CA THR A 326 2.23 18.96 -7.09
C THR A 326 0.81 18.89 -6.56
N ALA A 327 0.17 20.04 -6.30
CA ALA A 327 -1.22 20.11 -5.87
C ALA A 327 -1.83 21.44 -6.29
N VAL A 328 -3.13 21.42 -6.61
CA VAL A 328 -3.92 22.60 -6.93
C VAL A 328 -5.27 22.56 -6.22
N ALA A 329 -5.80 23.74 -5.90
CA ALA A 329 -7.18 23.94 -5.48
C ALA A 329 -7.78 25.13 -6.24
N VAL A 330 -9.06 25.05 -6.56
CA VAL A 330 -9.80 26.11 -7.28
C VAL A 330 -10.96 26.58 -6.42
N GLN A 331 -11.09 27.91 -6.29
CA GLN A 331 -12.17 28.56 -5.59
C GLN A 331 -12.70 29.74 -6.42
N GLY A 332 -13.84 29.58 -7.04
CA GLY A 332 -14.36 30.57 -7.99
C GLY A 332 -13.33 30.87 -9.08
N GLU A 333 -12.98 32.13 -9.27
CA GLU A 333 -11.97 32.55 -10.25
C GLU A 333 -10.51 32.43 -9.78
N ARG A 334 -10.28 31.95 -8.56
CA ARG A 334 -8.93 31.80 -7.99
C ARG A 334 -8.42 30.38 -8.11
N ILE A 335 -7.14 30.26 -8.43
CA ILE A 335 -6.37 29.02 -8.36
C ILE A 335 -5.25 29.17 -7.34
N TYR A 336 -5.00 28.11 -6.63
CA TYR A 336 -3.93 27.97 -5.63
C TYR A 336 -3.11 26.74 -5.95
N ALA A 337 -1.79 26.83 -5.82
CA ALA A 337 -0.88 25.75 -6.20
C ALA A 337 0.27 25.60 -5.20
N LEU A 338 0.60 24.37 -4.86
CA LEU A 338 1.83 24.04 -4.12
C LEU A 338 2.95 23.76 -5.09
N SER A 339 4.06 24.52 -5.00
CA SER A 339 5.23 24.37 -5.86
C SER A 339 6.50 24.23 -5.04
N TYR A 340 7.36 23.28 -5.44
CA TYR A 340 8.69 23.11 -4.87
C TYR A 340 9.79 23.86 -5.66
N LYS A 341 9.47 24.49 -6.78
CA LYS A 341 10.43 25.20 -7.62
C LYS A 341 11.07 26.37 -6.86
N GLY A 342 12.36 26.24 -6.53
CA GLY A 342 13.06 27.20 -5.68
C GLY A 342 12.61 27.23 -4.22
N ALA A 343 11.87 26.20 -3.78
CA ALA A 343 11.34 26.06 -2.41
C ALA A 343 11.16 24.56 -2.10
N PRO A 344 12.22 23.80 -1.79
CA PRO A 344 12.16 22.34 -1.66
C PRO A 344 11.19 21.83 -0.58
N ARG A 345 10.78 22.66 0.38
CA ARG A 345 9.71 22.37 1.35
C ARG A 345 8.36 22.93 0.93
N TYR A 346 8.24 23.37 -0.31
CA TYR A 346 7.08 23.96 -0.97
C TYR A 346 6.73 25.36 -0.50
N ARG A 347 6.15 26.11 -1.43
CA ARG A 347 5.48 27.40 -1.22
C ARG A 347 4.08 27.36 -1.82
N LEU A 348 3.19 28.20 -1.29
CA LEU A 348 1.85 28.39 -1.83
C LEU A 348 1.83 29.55 -2.82
N LEU A 349 1.43 29.27 -4.05
CA LEU A 349 1.17 30.24 -5.10
C LEU A 349 -0.33 30.48 -5.24
N GLY A 350 -0.72 31.69 -5.59
CA GLY A 350 -2.11 32.02 -5.87
C GLY A 350 -2.26 33.03 -7.01
N GLY A 351 -3.41 33.00 -7.69
CA GLY A 351 -3.72 33.91 -8.78
C GLY A 351 -5.14 33.70 -9.32
N ARG A 352 -5.50 34.45 -10.38
CA ARG A 352 -6.71 34.18 -11.14
C ARG A 352 -6.45 32.99 -12.07
N ILE A 353 -7.43 32.09 -12.21
CA ILE A 353 -7.30 30.92 -13.09
C ILE A 353 -7.13 31.34 -14.57
N ASP A 354 -7.86 32.35 -14.98
CA ASP A 354 -7.65 32.98 -16.30
C ASP A 354 -6.36 33.80 -16.30
N GLY A 355 -5.36 33.35 -17.09
CA GLY A 355 -4.04 33.97 -17.16
C GLY A 355 -3.08 33.55 -16.05
N PHE A 356 -3.36 32.49 -15.29
CA PHE A 356 -2.42 31.97 -14.31
C PHE A 356 -1.11 31.53 -14.97
N SER A 357 -0.03 31.93 -14.33
CA SER A 357 1.32 31.45 -14.65
C SER A 357 2.10 31.29 -13.35
N ALA A 358 2.75 30.16 -13.17
CA ALA A 358 3.55 29.89 -11.98
C ALA A 358 4.67 30.90 -11.73
N THR A 359 5.19 31.55 -12.81
CA THR A 359 6.26 32.55 -12.73
C THR A 359 5.77 33.93 -12.29
N SER A 360 4.51 34.28 -12.57
CA SER A 360 3.90 35.57 -12.21
C SER A 360 2.88 35.48 -11.07
N ALA A 361 2.61 34.28 -10.58
CA ALA A 361 1.70 34.05 -9.47
C ALA A 361 2.21 34.70 -8.17
N THR A 362 1.28 35.19 -7.36
CA THR A 362 1.59 35.75 -6.04
C THR A 362 2.01 34.61 -5.10
N VAL A 363 3.13 34.79 -4.39
CA VAL A 363 3.50 33.92 -3.29
C VAL A 363 2.66 34.26 -2.07
N LEU A 364 1.65 33.44 -1.78
CA LEU A 364 0.75 33.63 -0.64
C LEU A 364 1.36 33.15 0.68
N LEU A 365 2.14 32.06 0.61
CA LEU A 365 2.90 31.53 1.74
C LEU A 365 4.27 31.10 1.25
N PRO A 366 5.37 31.72 1.72
CA PRO A 366 6.72 31.32 1.36
C PRO A 366 7.09 29.98 1.99
N GLU A 367 8.19 29.40 1.53
CA GLU A 367 8.79 28.21 2.16
C GLU A 367 9.10 28.49 3.63
N SER A 368 8.91 27.47 4.45
CA SER A 368 9.23 27.49 5.88
C SER A 368 9.99 26.22 6.28
N GLU A 369 10.25 26.04 7.56
CA GLU A 369 10.82 24.80 8.08
C GLU A 369 9.85 23.61 7.94
N ARG A 370 8.54 23.88 7.88
CA ARG A 370 7.51 22.88 7.66
C ARG A 370 7.36 22.58 6.17
N VAL A 371 7.07 21.34 5.84
CA VAL A 371 6.81 20.89 4.46
C VAL A 371 5.32 20.99 4.18
N LEU A 372 4.91 21.81 3.20
CA LEU A 372 3.52 21.84 2.75
C LEU A 372 3.22 20.57 1.92
N THR A 373 2.19 19.82 2.32
CA THR A 373 1.88 18.51 1.71
C THR A 373 0.49 18.43 1.09
N GLY A 374 -0.41 19.37 1.39
CA GLY A 374 -1.76 19.37 0.85
C GLY A 374 -2.44 20.72 0.94
N ILE A 375 -3.43 20.93 0.06
CA ILE A 375 -4.23 22.14 -0.01
C ILE A 375 -5.68 21.77 -0.32
N ASN A 376 -6.62 22.38 0.41
CA ASN A 376 -8.05 22.31 0.15
C ASN A 376 -8.64 23.70 0.25
N ALA A 377 -9.54 24.04 -0.67
CA ALA A 377 -10.25 25.32 -0.67
C ALA A 377 -11.68 25.12 -0.17
N THR A 378 -12.15 26.04 0.66
CA THR A 378 -13.52 26.16 1.16
C THR A 378 -13.97 27.63 1.05
N PRO A 379 -15.25 27.96 1.24
CA PRO A 379 -15.69 29.36 1.17
C PRO A 379 -14.99 30.30 2.15
N GLU A 380 -14.62 29.81 3.35
CA GLU A 380 -14.01 30.60 4.40
C GLU A 380 -12.48 30.73 4.28
N GLY A 381 -11.83 29.97 3.40
CA GLY A 381 -10.38 30.01 3.24
C GLY A 381 -9.77 28.72 2.72
N LEU A 382 -8.46 28.67 2.75
CA LEU A 382 -7.66 27.49 2.42
C LEU A 382 -7.32 26.72 3.70
N TYR A 383 -7.38 25.40 3.61
CA TYR A 383 -6.82 24.50 4.61
C TYR A 383 -5.58 23.83 4.04
N LEU A 384 -4.44 24.06 4.68
CA LEU A 384 -3.14 23.55 4.28
C LEU A 384 -2.70 22.46 5.24
N GLN A 385 -2.20 21.34 4.69
CA GLN A 385 -1.45 20.37 5.48
C GLN A 385 0.02 20.78 5.50
N ALA A 386 0.60 20.90 6.69
CA ALA A 386 2.01 21.21 6.89
C ALA A 386 2.65 20.12 7.75
N ARG A 387 3.66 19.43 7.24
CA ARG A 387 4.43 18.45 8.01
C ARG A 387 5.49 19.14 8.83
N ASP A 388 5.55 18.80 10.10
CA ASP A 388 6.47 19.31 11.11
C ASP A 388 7.20 18.10 11.72
N GLY A 389 8.38 17.77 11.19
CA GLY A 389 9.00 16.48 11.45
C GLY A 389 8.18 15.34 10.85
N ASN A 390 7.71 14.42 11.70
CA ASN A 390 6.85 13.30 11.29
C ASN A 390 5.35 13.50 11.63
N VAL A 391 4.94 14.67 12.16
CA VAL A 391 3.55 14.98 12.50
C VAL A 391 2.99 16.05 11.58
N ASN A 392 1.66 16.08 11.43
CA ASN A 392 0.98 17.04 10.58
C ASN A 392 0.32 18.17 11.40
N ARG A 393 0.40 19.38 10.86
CA ARG A 393 -0.29 20.58 11.32
C ARG A 393 -1.33 20.99 10.30
N LEU A 394 -2.52 21.35 10.74
CA LEU A 394 -3.56 21.93 9.90
C LEU A 394 -3.51 23.46 10.02
N LEU A 395 -3.25 24.12 8.89
CA LEU A 395 -3.23 25.58 8.82
C LEU A 395 -4.45 26.07 8.05
N ARG A 396 -5.07 27.13 8.52
CA ARG A 396 -6.15 27.86 7.82
C ARG A 396 -5.62 29.20 7.36
N LEU A 397 -5.86 29.55 6.09
CA LEU A 397 -5.47 30.80 5.47
C LEU A 397 -6.70 31.43 4.81
N ALA A 398 -7.10 32.63 5.23
CA ALA A 398 -8.21 33.35 4.63
C ALA A 398 -7.92 33.70 3.16
N HIS A 399 -8.97 33.87 2.34
CA HIS A 399 -8.83 34.28 0.94
C HIS A 399 -8.40 35.74 0.72
N ALA A 400 -8.20 36.50 1.79
CA ALA A 400 -7.75 37.89 1.76
C ALA A 400 -6.27 38.01 1.41
N ASP A 401 -5.90 39.06 0.68
CA ASP A 401 -4.50 39.35 0.37
C ASP A 401 -3.75 39.71 1.67
N GLY A 402 -2.53 39.16 1.81
CA GLY A 402 -1.72 39.36 3.02
C GLY A 402 -2.22 38.59 4.25
N ALA A 403 -3.14 37.64 4.10
CA ALA A 403 -3.61 36.81 5.19
C ALA A 403 -2.45 36.00 5.81
N VAL A 404 -2.49 35.89 7.14
CA VAL A 404 -1.52 35.08 7.91
C VAL A 404 -2.14 33.73 8.23
N PRO A 405 -1.44 32.62 8.00
CA PRO A 405 -1.96 31.29 8.33
C PRO A 405 -2.16 31.13 9.83
N GLN A 406 -3.29 30.57 10.22
CA GLN A 406 -3.64 30.25 11.59
C GLN A 406 -3.61 28.74 11.77
N GLU A 407 -2.93 28.23 12.80
CA GLU A 407 -2.90 26.83 13.11
C GLU A 407 -4.22 26.40 13.79
N VAL A 408 -4.89 25.40 13.23
CA VAL A 408 -6.07 24.77 13.81
C VAL A 408 -5.60 23.76 14.86
N LYS A 409 -6.04 23.94 16.09
CA LYS A 409 -5.66 23.06 17.20
C LYS A 409 -6.33 21.69 17.06
N LEU A 410 -5.53 20.67 16.77
CA LEU A 410 -5.98 19.29 16.69
C LEU A 410 -5.98 18.61 18.07
N PRO A 411 -6.94 17.69 18.35
CA PRO A 411 -7.04 17.02 19.64
C PRO A 411 -5.94 15.98 19.89
N VAL A 412 -5.25 15.55 18.83
CA VAL A 412 -4.15 14.57 18.88
C VAL A 412 -3.00 15.09 18.03
N LEU A 413 -1.79 15.02 18.57
CA LEU A 413 -0.58 15.23 17.77
C LEU A 413 -0.27 13.95 17.00
N GLY A 414 -0.33 14.03 15.68
CA GLY A 414 -0.17 12.85 14.81
C GLY A 414 -0.30 13.21 13.34
N THR A 415 -0.89 12.31 12.59
CA THR A 415 -1.12 12.43 11.15
C THR A 415 -2.59 12.52 10.85
N PHE A 416 -2.95 13.36 9.91
CA PHE A 416 -4.31 13.40 9.39
C PHE A 416 -4.34 13.42 7.86
N SER A 417 -5.43 12.94 7.29
CA SER A 417 -5.81 13.17 5.91
C SER A 417 -7.16 13.90 5.85
N VAL A 418 -7.31 14.80 4.88
CA VAL A 418 -8.62 15.42 4.62
C VAL A 418 -9.47 14.40 3.87
N SER A 419 -10.51 13.89 4.53
CA SER A 419 -11.39 12.89 3.96
C SER A 419 -12.56 13.50 3.18
N SER A 420 -12.93 14.75 3.48
CA SER A 420 -13.94 15.48 2.72
C SER A 420 -13.75 16.98 2.87
N ALA A 421 -13.67 17.69 1.73
CA ALA A 421 -13.73 19.13 1.63
C ALA A 421 -14.49 19.51 0.36
N GLN A 422 -15.30 20.55 0.42
CA GLN A 422 -16.08 21.06 -0.72
C GLN A 422 -15.82 22.54 -0.86
N SER A 423 -15.50 23.00 -2.08
CA SER A 423 -15.15 24.40 -2.30
C SER A 423 -16.37 25.37 -2.21
N ASP A 424 -17.58 24.82 -2.19
CA ASP A 424 -18.84 25.56 -2.02
C ASP A 424 -19.50 25.38 -0.64
N LYS A 425 -18.88 24.62 0.26
CA LYS A 425 -19.38 24.32 1.61
C LYS A 425 -18.33 24.61 2.67
N PRO A 426 -18.73 25.19 3.81
CA PRO A 426 -17.78 25.49 4.88
C PRO A 426 -17.33 24.24 5.64
N GLY A 427 -16.11 24.32 6.16
CA GLY A 427 -15.51 23.27 6.97
C GLY A 427 -15.03 22.06 6.18
N LEU A 428 -14.49 21.09 6.86
CA LEU A 428 -14.00 19.84 6.28
C LEU A 428 -14.04 18.68 7.28
N LEU A 429 -13.85 17.46 6.79
CA LEU A 429 -13.64 16.28 7.62
C LEU A 429 -12.17 15.83 7.51
N ILE A 430 -11.63 15.41 8.62
CA ILE A 430 -10.29 14.81 8.70
C ILE A 430 -10.32 13.45 9.38
N ASP A 431 -9.52 12.53 8.89
CA ASP A 431 -9.16 11.28 9.56
C ASP A 431 -7.86 11.52 10.34
N LEU A 432 -7.90 11.53 11.67
CA LEU A 432 -6.75 11.84 12.52
C LEU A 432 -6.35 10.63 13.37
N GLN A 433 -5.04 10.35 13.43
CA GLN A 433 -4.44 9.24 14.19
C GLN A 433 -3.02 9.59 14.64
N SER A 434 -2.44 8.72 15.48
CA SER A 434 -1.01 8.80 15.85
C SER A 434 -0.41 7.40 16.00
N TRP A 435 0.84 7.30 16.45
CA TRP A 435 1.43 5.99 16.78
C TRP A 435 0.66 5.24 17.88
N THR A 436 0.02 5.98 18.79
CA THR A 436 -0.63 5.46 20.00
C THR A 436 -2.14 5.74 20.09
N ARG A 437 -2.71 6.36 19.06
CA ARG A 437 -4.15 6.68 18.99
C ARG A 437 -4.72 6.21 17.67
N ALA A 438 -5.74 5.36 17.74
CA ALA A 438 -6.44 4.87 16.56
C ALA A 438 -7.16 6.00 15.82
N ARG A 439 -7.33 5.80 14.52
CA ARG A 439 -8.00 6.75 13.64
C ARG A 439 -9.40 7.08 14.11
N GLN A 440 -9.69 8.37 14.17
CA GLN A 440 -11.02 8.92 14.41
C GLN A 440 -11.34 9.96 13.34
N VAL A 441 -12.62 10.12 13.03
CA VAL A 441 -13.10 11.11 12.06
C VAL A 441 -13.54 12.36 12.80
N TYR A 442 -12.91 13.48 12.47
CA TYR A 442 -13.24 14.77 13.06
C TYR A 442 -13.82 15.74 12.02
N ALA A 443 -14.78 16.53 12.44
CA ALA A 443 -15.25 17.70 11.70
C ALA A 443 -14.46 18.94 12.16
N VAL A 444 -14.00 19.71 11.18
CA VAL A 444 -13.41 21.04 11.38
C VAL A 444 -14.42 22.05 10.86
N ALA A 445 -14.98 22.85 11.76
CA ALA A 445 -15.95 23.90 11.40
C ALA A 445 -15.26 25.13 10.79
N ALA A 446 -16.04 26.01 10.17
CA ALA A 446 -15.54 27.22 9.53
C ALA A 446 -14.78 28.18 10.48
N ASP A 447 -15.09 28.16 11.77
CA ASP A 447 -14.39 28.93 12.81
C ASP A 447 -13.09 28.25 13.30
N GLY A 448 -12.79 27.02 12.83
CA GLY A 448 -11.65 26.24 13.26
C GLY A 448 -11.93 25.31 14.44
N THR A 449 -13.16 25.25 14.95
CA THR A 449 -13.55 24.30 16.01
C THR A 449 -13.47 22.87 15.49
N VAL A 450 -12.81 21.97 16.25
CA VAL A 450 -12.63 20.57 15.91
C VAL A 450 -13.47 19.70 16.83
N SER A 451 -14.32 18.85 16.26
CA SER A 451 -15.19 17.93 17.01
C SER A 451 -15.15 16.51 16.46
N ASN A 452 -15.19 15.51 17.34
CA ASN A 452 -15.29 14.11 16.92
C ASN A 452 -16.68 13.84 16.36
N THR A 453 -16.78 13.24 15.18
CA THR A 453 -18.05 12.93 14.53
C THR A 453 -18.76 11.70 15.11
N GLY A 454 -18.06 10.84 15.83
CA GLY A 454 -18.57 9.56 16.32
C GLY A 454 -18.81 8.51 15.23
N LEU A 455 -18.46 8.78 13.97
CA LEU A 455 -18.64 7.82 12.86
C LEU A 455 -17.79 6.56 13.03
N GLN A 456 -16.55 6.70 13.54
CA GLN A 456 -15.72 5.57 13.92
C GLN A 456 -15.95 5.25 15.39
N PRO A 457 -16.58 4.11 15.75
CA PRO A 457 -16.71 3.70 17.13
C PRO A 457 -15.33 3.47 17.78
N ALA A 458 -15.16 3.96 19.00
CA ALA A 458 -13.96 3.71 19.77
C ALA A 458 -13.97 2.29 20.36
N GLY A 459 -12.79 1.65 20.33
CA GLY A 459 -12.54 0.37 20.99
C GLY A 459 -11.63 0.50 22.21
N PRO A 460 -11.60 -0.48 23.12
CA PRO A 460 -10.79 -0.44 24.34
C PRO A 460 -9.28 -0.46 24.07
N TYR A 461 -8.86 -0.89 22.89
CA TYR A 461 -7.45 -0.94 22.47
C TYR A 461 -7.04 0.25 21.58
N ASP A 462 -7.92 1.19 21.31
CA ASP A 462 -7.68 2.29 20.36
C ASP A 462 -6.82 3.42 20.96
N ALA A 463 -6.51 3.34 22.26
CA ALA A 463 -5.69 4.33 22.96
C ALA A 463 -4.91 3.70 24.14
N PRO A 464 -4.02 2.73 23.87
CA PRO A 464 -3.27 2.05 24.93
C PRO A 464 -2.40 3.03 25.71
N ALA A 465 -2.47 2.97 27.05
CA ALA A 465 -1.77 3.88 27.93
C ALA A 465 -0.29 3.52 28.13
N ASP A 466 0.08 2.27 27.89
CA ASP A 466 1.41 1.70 28.12
C ASP A 466 2.32 1.73 26.91
N ILE A 467 1.86 2.30 25.78
CA ILE A 467 2.65 2.41 24.55
C ILE A 467 3.11 3.85 24.35
N VAL A 468 4.39 3.99 24.02
CA VAL A 468 5.04 5.26 23.74
C VAL A 468 5.76 5.19 22.39
N ALA A 469 6.00 6.34 21.78
CA ALA A 469 6.84 6.52 20.61
C ALA A 469 8.01 7.44 20.97
N THR A 470 9.22 6.97 20.70
CA THR A 470 10.46 7.74 20.89
C THR A 470 10.98 8.18 19.52
N GLU A 471 11.14 9.47 19.33
CA GLU A 471 11.66 10.04 18.09
C GLU A 471 13.17 10.27 18.22
N VAL A 472 13.93 9.82 17.22
CA VAL A 472 15.39 9.95 17.20
C VAL A 472 15.89 10.43 15.85
N MET A 473 17.05 11.08 15.86
CA MET A 473 17.79 11.43 14.65
C MET A 473 19.06 10.58 14.60
N VAL A 474 19.20 9.75 13.59
CA VAL A 474 20.30 8.81 13.42
C VAL A 474 21.30 9.35 12.41
N LYS A 475 22.56 9.39 12.78
CA LYS A 475 23.64 9.83 11.86
C LYS A 475 23.92 8.72 10.83
N SER A 476 23.75 9.03 9.55
CA SER A 476 24.02 8.14 8.43
C SER A 476 25.50 8.12 8.04
N HIS A 477 25.84 7.26 7.07
CA HIS A 477 27.21 7.00 6.56
C HIS A 477 27.96 8.27 6.09
N ASP A 478 27.25 9.29 5.64
CA ASP A 478 27.78 10.58 5.15
C ASP A 478 27.54 11.75 6.11
N GLY A 479 27.07 11.47 7.32
CA GLY A 479 26.82 12.45 8.36
C GLY A 479 25.43 13.08 8.35
N VAL A 480 24.57 12.75 7.37
CA VAL A 480 23.18 13.21 7.30
C VAL A 480 22.38 12.59 8.44
N MET A 481 21.48 13.36 9.05
CA MET A 481 20.63 12.92 10.16
C MET A 481 19.31 12.37 9.63
N VAL A 482 19.05 11.09 9.89
CA VAL A 482 17.87 10.35 9.44
C VAL A 482 16.86 10.21 10.56
N PRO A 483 15.60 10.64 10.39
CA PRO A 483 14.60 10.48 11.44
C PRO A 483 14.10 9.05 11.54
N MET A 484 13.94 8.57 12.77
CA MET A 484 13.38 7.26 13.08
C MET A 484 12.47 7.35 14.30
N SER A 485 11.28 6.73 14.20
CA SER A 485 10.32 6.58 15.31
C SER A 485 10.44 5.17 15.88
N ILE A 486 10.53 5.04 17.20
CA ILE A 486 10.60 3.75 17.89
C ILE A 486 9.37 3.60 18.77
N ILE A 487 8.51 2.66 18.44
CA ILE A 487 7.26 2.37 19.14
C ILE A 487 7.48 1.16 20.04
N HIS A 488 7.24 1.33 21.33
CA HIS A 488 7.52 0.31 22.33
C HIS A 488 6.62 0.44 23.55
N LYS A 489 6.58 -0.59 24.39
CA LYS A 489 5.93 -0.50 25.70
C LYS A 489 6.78 0.30 26.68
N GLN A 490 6.12 0.99 27.61
CA GLN A 490 6.81 1.64 28.73
C GLN A 490 7.62 0.61 29.52
N GLY A 491 8.83 1.02 29.95
CA GLY A 491 9.71 0.15 30.75
C GLY A 491 10.48 -0.91 29.97
N VAL A 492 10.51 -0.83 28.63
CA VAL A 492 11.40 -1.68 27.82
C VAL A 492 12.85 -1.49 28.27
N LYS A 493 13.59 -2.59 28.40
CA LYS A 493 15.00 -2.54 28.82
C LYS A 493 15.91 -2.43 27.60
N LEU A 494 16.89 -1.54 27.68
CA LEU A 494 17.93 -1.40 26.67
C LEU A 494 19.11 -2.30 27.01
N ASP A 495 18.95 -3.60 26.83
CA ASP A 495 19.94 -4.64 27.12
C ASP A 495 20.33 -5.48 25.90
N GLY A 496 19.90 -5.03 24.70
CA GLY A 496 20.16 -5.72 23.44
C GLY A 496 19.26 -6.94 23.19
N ASN A 497 18.32 -7.25 24.08
CA ASN A 497 17.56 -8.50 24.00
C ASN A 497 16.15 -8.38 23.43
N ASN A 498 15.70 -7.19 23.05
CA ASN A 498 14.34 -7.02 22.54
C ASN A 498 14.21 -7.52 21.10
N PRO A 499 13.21 -8.35 20.78
CA PRO A 499 12.83 -8.66 19.41
C PRO A 499 12.43 -7.36 18.71
N THR A 500 13.17 -6.94 17.69
CA THR A 500 12.96 -5.65 17.06
C THR A 500 12.66 -5.82 15.58
N LEU A 501 11.62 -5.14 15.10
CA LEU A 501 11.26 -5.05 13.71
C LEU A 501 11.46 -3.61 13.22
N LEU A 502 12.42 -3.42 12.30
CA LEU A 502 12.68 -2.14 11.66
C LEU A 502 11.97 -2.12 10.30
N TYR A 503 11.10 -1.14 10.11
CA TYR A 503 10.30 -0.94 8.90
C TYR A 503 10.72 0.33 8.16
N GLY A 504 10.64 0.31 6.83
CA GLY A 504 10.82 1.49 5.98
C GLY A 504 10.32 1.27 4.56
N TYR A 505 10.10 2.37 3.84
CA TYR A 505 9.65 2.40 2.45
C TYR A 505 10.56 3.22 1.54
N ALA A 506 10.64 4.53 1.77
CA ALA A 506 11.59 5.49 1.20
C ALA A 506 11.68 5.52 -0.33
N SER A 507 10.54 5.64 -0.99
CA SER A 507 10.41 5.89 -2.43
C SER A 507 9.25 6.86 -2.70
N TYR A 508 9.26 7.50 -3.86
CA TYR A 508 8.22 8.42 -4.36
C TYR A 508 7.98 9.65 -3.46
N GLY A 509 8.90 9.99 -2.57
CA GLY A 509 8.66 11.01 -1.57
C GLY A 509 7.62 10.63 -0.52
N THR A 510 7.26 9.34 -0.41
CA THR A 510 6.33 8.86 0.62
C THR A 510 7.00 8.89 1.98
N THR A 511 6.34 9.50 2.95
CA THR A 511 6.80 9.55 4.34
C THR A 511 6.01 8.55 5.16
N GLU A 512 6.71 7.77 5.97
CA GLU A 512 6.11 6.92 6.98
C GLU A 512 5.69 7.78 8.18
N GLU A 513 4.48 8.31 8.09
CA GLU A 513 3.88 9.16 9.13
C GLU A 513 3.26 8.32 10.25
N PRO A 514 3.02 8.91 11.44
CA PRO A 514 2.37 8.19 12.53
C PRO A 514 1.03 7.58 12.13
N PHE A 515 0.93 6.26 12.23
CA PHE A 515 -0.32 5.54 12.05
C PHE A 515 -0.53 4.51 13.17
N PHE A 516 -1.76 4.33 13.56
CA PHE A 516 -2.14 3.29 14.52
C PHE A 516 -2.33 1.94 13.84
N SER A 517 -1.94 0.86 14.50
CA SER A 517 -2.13 -0.49 13.99
C SER A 517 -2.39 -1.48 15.13
N ASN A 518 -3.55 -2.15 15.08
CA ASN A 518 -3.86 -3.26 15.97
C ASN A 518 -2.85 -4.42 15.83
N SER A 519 -2.34 -4.64 14.62
CA SER A 519 -1.30 -5.67 14.38
C SER A 519 -0.02 -5.35 15.14
N ARG A 520 0.37 -4.07 15.19
CA ARG A 520 1.54 -3.65 15.97
C ARG A 520 1.35 -3.86 17.48
N LEU A 521 0.12 -3.70 18.00
CA LEU A 521 -0.15 -4.02 19.41
C LEU A 521 0.16 -5.48 19.72
N VAL A 522 -0.20 -6.39 18.83
CA VAL A 522 0.10 -7.82 18.98
C VAL A 522 1.61 -8.06 19.06
N TRP A 523 2.40 -7.38 18.23
CA TRP A 523 3.86 -7.43 18.25
C TRP A 523 4.44 -6.90 19.57
N LEU A 524 3.96 -5.73 20.02
CA LEU A 524 4.41 -5.08 21.25
C LEU A 524 4.04 -5.92 22.50
N ASP A 525 2.87 -6.57 22.51
CA ASP A 525 2.44 -7.45 23.60
C ASP A 525 3.27 -8.71 23.71
N ALA A 526 3.87 -9.15 22.62
CA ALA A 526 4.84 -10.24 22.61
C ALA A 526 6.26 -9.80 23.04
N GLY A 527 6.41 -8.57 23.54
CA GLY A 527 7.70 -7.99 23.97
C GLY A 527 8.52 -7.39 22.82
N GLY A 528 7.91 -7.21 21.65
CA GLY A 528 8.59 -6.65 20.49
C GLY A 528 8.75 -5.12 20.56
N VAL A 529 9.76 -4.61 19.87
CA VAL A 529 9.96 -3.19 19.54
C VAL A 529 9.70 -3.00 18.05
N PHE A 530 9.04 -1.90 17.68
CA PHE A 530 8.75 -1.58 16.29
C PHE A 530 9.38 -0.22 15.94
N ALA A 531 10.38 -0.22 15.07
CA ALA A 531 11.03 0.99 14.60
C ALA A 531 10.61 1.32 13.17
N VAL A 532 10.43 2.60 12.87
CA VAL A 532 10.04 3.12 11.55
C VAL A 532 11.03 4.19 11.13
N ALA A 533 11.81 3.91 10.09
CA ALA A 533 12.77 4.87 9.56
C ALA A 533 12.20 5.64 8.37
N ASN A 534 12.59 6.91 8.23
CA ASN A 534 12.31 7.77 7.09
C ASN A 534 13.61 8.15 6.34
N PRO A 535 14.29 7.19 5.69
CA PRO A 535 15.49 7.42 4.91
C PRO A 535 15.29 8.43 3.77
N ARG A 536 16.38 8.91 3.19
CA ARG A 536 16.35 9.64 1.91
C ARG A 536 15.64 8.83 0.83
N GLY A 537 14.85 9.50 0.00
CA GLY A 537 13.85 8.90 -0.88
C GLY A 537 12.42 9.01 -0.33
N SER A 538 12.25 9.21 1.01
CA SER A 538 10.99 9.68 1.59
C SER A 538 10.81 11.19 1.42
N GLY A 539 9.65 11.71 1.80
CA GLY A 539 9.33 13.14 1.69
C GLY A 539 9.41 13.89 3.01
N VAL A 540 9.95 13.30 4.07
CA VAL A 540 9.86 13.85 5.44
C VAL A 540 10.38 15.29 5.54
N PHE A 541 11.43 15.63 4.80
CA PHE A 541 11.99 16.99 4.73
C PHE A 541 11.77 17.65 3.35
N GLY A 542 10.78 17.19 2.60
CA GLY A 542 10.39 17.78 1.31
C GLY A 542 11.13 17.20 0.11
N ARG A 543 11.11 17.95 -0.99
CA ARG A 543 11.59 17.48 -2.31
C ARG A 543 13.07 17.12 -2.33
N ALA A 544 13.94 17.91 -1.71
CA ALA A 544 15.36 17.63 -1.68
C ALA A 544 15.69 16.29 -1.00
N TRP A 545 14.94 15.93 0.03
CA TRP A 545 15.09 14.65 0.72
C TRP A 545 14.66 13.47 -0.14
N HIS A 546 13.59 13.63 -0.92
CA HIS A 546 13.15 12.65 -1.90
C HIS A 546 14.20 12.46 -2.99
N GLU A 547 14.70 13.54 -3.59
CA GLU A 547 15.70 13.47 -4.66
C GLU A 547 17.05 12.90 -4.22
N ALA A 548 17.40 13.06 -2.95
CA ALA A 548 18.61 12.48 -2.37
C ALA A 548 18.54 10.94 -2.18
N GLY A 549 17.40 10.30 -2.49
CA GLY A 549 17.20 8.85 -2.50
C GLY A 549 16.46 8.35 -3.74
N LYS A 550 16.71 8.93 -4.91
CA LYS A 550 16.04 8.65 -6.18
C LYS A 550 17.04 8.39 -7.29
N GLN A 551 16.76 7.46 -8.21
CA GLN A 551 17.64 7.14 -9.34
C GLN A 551 19.10 6.92 -8.90
N ALA A 552 20.05 7.70 -9.38
CA ALA A 552 21.48 7.57 -9.06
C ALA A 552 21.82 7.75 -7.57
N THR A 553 21.01 8.49 -6.84
CA THR A 553 21.18 8.71 -5.39
C THR A 553 20.46 7.66 -4.53
N LYS A 554 19.73 6.71 -5.13
CA LYS A 554 18.97 5.65 -4.43
C LYS A 554 19.80 4.83 -3.44
N PRO A 555 21.11 4.60 -3.62
CA PRO A 555 21.95 3.95 -2.60
C PRO A 555 21.88 4.59 -1.21
N ASN A 556 21.64 5.89 -1.11
CA ASN A 556 21.46 6.56 0.18
C ASN A 556 20.28 5.99 0.96
N THR A 557 19.22 5.52 0.27
CA THR A 557 18.02 4.97 0.89
C THR A 557 18.33 3.79 1.81
N TRP A 558 19.01 2.76 1.30
CA TRP A 558 19.32 1.58 2.13
C TRP A 558 20.51 1.79 3.06
N ARG A 559 21.44 2.69 2.74
CA ARG A 559 22.55 3.03 3.65
C ARG A 559 22.07 3.81 4.87
N ASP A 560 21.12 4.72 4.69
CA ASP A 560 20.42 5.38 5.79
C ASP A 560 19.70 4.38 6.68
N PHE A 561 19.05 3.39 6.06
CA PHE A 561 18.32 2.34 6.78
C PHE A 561 19.27 1.38 7.52
N ILE A 562 20.41 1.03 6.92
CA ILE A 562 21.49 0.28 7.58
C ILE A 562 22.00 1.06 8.80
N ALA A 563 22.25 2.37 8.67
CA ALA A 563 22.67 3.21 9.79
C ALA A 563 21.64 3.21 10.93
N CYS A 564 20.33 3.21 10.60
CA CYS A 564 19.27 3.06 11.61
C CYS A 564 19.34 1.69 12.32
N ALA A 565 19.62 0.62 11.59
CA ALA A 565 19.80 -0.72 12.17
C ALA A 565 21.02 -0.77 13.10
N GLU A 566 22.16 -0.23 12.65
CA GLU A 566 23.40 -0.16 13.46
C GLU A 566 23.19 0.70 14.71
N TRP A 567 22.45 1.80 14.60
CA TRP A 567 22.11 2.65 15.74
C TRP A 567 21.26 1.90 16.77
N LEU A 568 20.21 1.16 16.34
CA LEU A 568 19.39 0.35 17.24
C LEU A 568 20.22 -0.68 18.01
N ILE A 569 21.20 -1.30 17.35
CA ILE A 569 22.13 -2.24 17.98
C ILE A 569 23.06 -1.52 18.94
N SER A 570 23.68 -0.41 18.55
CA SER A 570 24.64 0.33 19.37
C SER A 570 24.00 0.92 20.63
N GLN A 571 22.72 1.32 20.55
CA GLN A 571 21.94 1.83 21.69
C GLN A 571 21.27 0.71 22.51
N GLN A 572 21.62 -0.54 22.26
CA GLN A 572 21.11 -1.71 22.98
C GLN A 572 19.58 -1.88 22.95
N TRP A 573 18.91 -1.33 21.93
CA TRP A 573 17.52 -1.68 21.67
C TRP A 573 17.39 -3.15 21.28
N THR A 574 18.36 -3.67 20.54
CA THR A 574 18.38 -5.04 20.00
C THR A 574 19.81 -5.49 19.70
N GLN A 575 19.94 -6.66 19.12
CA GLN A 575 21.20 -7.23 18.59
C GLN A 575 20.92 -7.90 17.22
N PRO A 576 21.94 -8.18 16.40
CA PRO A 576 21.75 -8.77 15.07
C PRO A 576 20.89 -10.04 15.05
N SER A 577 21.03 -10.89 16.08
CA SER A 577 20.22 -12.13 16.19
C SER A 577 18.74 -11.90 16.55
N ARG A 578 18.35 -10.66 16.86
CA ARG A 578 16.97 -10.27 17.23
C ARG A 578 16.44 -9.08 16.43
N LEU A 579 17.14 -8.70 15.37
CA LEU A 579 16.72 -7.63 14.46
C LEU A 579 16.18 -8.22 13.16
N GLY A 580 14.92 -7.93 12.88
CA GLY A 580 14.28 -8.17 11.59
C GLY A 580 14.02 -6.88 10.84
N ILE A 581 14.00 -6.95 9.51
CA ILE A 581 13.65 -5.82 8.64
C ILE A 581 12.47 -6.17 7.74
N TRP A 582 11.60 -5.19 7.54
CA TRP A 582 10.40 -5.34 6.74
C TRP A 582 10.18 -4.11 5.84
N GLY A 583 9.88 -4.36 4.57
CA GLY A 583 9.53 -3.33 3.60
C GLY A 583 8.68 -3.89 2.47
N GLY A 584 7.62 -3.19 2.13
CA GLY A 584 6.68 -3.62 1.08
C GLY A 584 6.88 -2.87 -0.23
N SER A 585 6.50 -3.48 -1.38
CA SER A 585 6.53 -2.81 -2.68
C SER A 585 7.93 -2.26 -3.02
N ALA A 586 8.06 -0.97 -3.30
CA ALA A 586 9.37 -0.32 -3.46
C ALA A 586 10.25 -0.40 -2.19
N GLY A 587 9.66 -0.59 -0.99
CA GLY A 587 10.40 -0.92 0.23
C GLY A 587 11.13 -2.27 0.15
N GLY A 588 10.78 -3.13 -0.81
CA GLY A 588 11.54 -4.34 -1.15
C GLY A 588 12.95 -4.03 -1.64
N ILE A 589 13.13 -2.93 -2.40
CA ILE A 589 14.48 -2.43 -2.77
C ILE A 589 15.28 -2.11 -1.51
N LEU A 590 14.67 -1.38 -0.58
CA LEU A 590 15.28 -0.97 0.68
C LEU A 590 15.80 -2.18 1.48
N VAL A 591 14.89 -3.09 1.85
CA VAL A 591 15.25 -4.23 2.71
C VAL A 591 16.08 -5.29 1.98
N GLY A 592 15.83 -5.50 0.68
CA GLY A 592 16.61 -6.42 -0.13
C GLY A 592 18.05 -5.95 -0.33
N ARG A 593 18.26 -4.65 -0.57
CA ARG A 593 19.60 -4.08 -0.69
C ARG A 593 20.31 -4.00 0.67
N ALA A 594 19.61 -3.64 1.74
CA ALA A 594 20.18 -3.70 3.09
C ALA A 594 20.67 -5.12 3.42
N MET A 595 19.88 -6.16 3.10
CA MET A 595 20.24 -7.56 3.26
C MET A 595 21.49 -7.97 2.44
N THR A 596 21.56 -7.53 1.17
CA THR A 596 22.68 -7.92 0.30
C THR A 596 23.97 -7.15 0.59
N GLU A 597 23.89 -5.95 1.18
CA GLU A 597 25.04 -5.13 1.54
C GLU A 597 25.58 -5.47 2.94
N ARG A 598 24.69 -5.77 3.92
CA ARG A 598 25.03 -6.06 5.32
C ARG A 598 24.22 -7.23 5.89
N PRO A 599 24.39 -8.45 5.34
CA PRO A 599 23.60 -9.62 5.75
C PRO A 599 23.73 -9.99 7.23
N GLU A 600 24.88 -9.69 7.84
CA GLU A 600 25.21 -10.04 9.22
C GLU A 600 24.44 -9.21 10.27
N LEU A 601 23.85 -8.10 9.88
CA LEU A 601 23.08 -7.26 10.82
C LEU A 601 21.69 -7.80 11.14
N PHE A 602 21.19 -8.76 10.36
CA PHE A 602 19.79 -9.16 10.41
C PHE A 602 19.61 -10.65 10.69
N ALA A 603 18.70 -10.99 11.60
CA ALA A 603 18.25 -12.36 11.78
C ALA A 603 17.29 -12.80 10.69
N ALA A 604 16.41 -11.88 10.27
CA ALA A 604 15.35 -12.13 9.28
C ALA A 604 15.02 -10.90 8.42
N VAL A 605 14.59 -11.14 7.18
CA VAL A 605 14.19 -10.12 6.22
C VAL A 605 12.84 -10.47 5.59
N VAL A 606 11.94 -9.49 5.53
CA VAL A 606 10.60 -9.67 4.97
C VAL A 606 10.35 -8.65 3.85
N PRO A 607 10.67 -8.99 2.60
CA PRO A 607 10.23 -8.21 1.44
C PRO A 607 8.79 -8.61 1.07
N GLU A 608 7.82 -7.79 1.42
CA GLU A 608 6.40 -7.99 1.12
C GLU A 608 6.06 -7.37 -0.23
N VAL A 609 5.51 -8.13 -1.18
CA VAL A 609 5.19 -7.70 -2.56
C VAL A 609 6.33 -6.86 -3.18
N GLY A 610 7.58 -7.28 -2.94
CA GLY A 610 8.77 -6.44 -3.11
C GLY A 610 9.23 -6.30 -4.56
N SER A 611 9.65 -5.07 -4.93
CA SER A 611 10.41 -4.79 -6.16
C SER A 611 11.86 -5.26 -5.96
N LEU A 612 12.23 -6.41 -6.52
CA LEU A 612 13.49 -7.10 -6.19
C LEU A 612 14.43 -7.26 -7.38
N ASP A 613 13.91 -7.28 -8.63
CA ASP A 613 14.73 -7.27 -9.84
C ASP A 613 14.47 -6.00 -10.66
N MET A 614 15.24 -4.97 -10.34
CA MET A 614 15.03 -3.64 -10.91
C MET A 614 15.54 -3.52 -12.34
N VAL A 615 16.50 -4.35 -12.77
CA VAL A 615 16.98 -4.35 -14.18
C VAL A 615 15.84 -4.78 -15.12
N ARG A 616 14.94 -5.62 -14.64
CA ARG A 616 13.78 -6.12 -15.41
C ARG A 616 12.50 -5.33 -15.18
N ALA A 617 12.44 -4.48 -14.17
CA ALA A 617 11.22 -3.76 -13.76
C ALA A 617 10.56 -3.00 -14.92
N GLU A 618 11.35 -2.32 -15.78
CA GLU A 618 10.83 -1.54 -16.90
C GLU A 618 10.14 -2.39 -17.99
N THR A 619 10.32 -3.73 -18.01
CA THR A 619 9.65 -4.62 -18.95
C THR A 619 8.24 -5.03 -18.54
N THR A 620 7.84 -4.68 -17.32
CA THR A 620 6.53 -4.99 -16.75
C THR A 620 5.46 -3.98 -17.15
N ALA A 621 4.20 -4.32 -16.87
CA ALA A 621 3.08 -3.41 -17.14
C ALA A 621 3.25 -2.07 -16.42
N ASN A 622 3.67 -2.11 -15.16
CA ASN A 622 3.87 -0.92 -14.33
C ASN A 622 5.28 -0.30 -14.46
N GLY A 623 6.13 -0.83 -15.35
CA GLY A 623 7.53 -0.39 -15.50
C GLY A 623 7.65 1.03 -16.02
N VAL A 624 6.99 1.33 -17.14
CA VAL A 624 7.04 2.66 -17.76
C VAL A 624 6.56 3.77 -16.82
N PRO A 625 5.42 3.63 -16.11
CA PRO A 625 5.01 4.63 -15.12
C PRO A 625 6.02 4.91 -14.00
N ASN A 626 6.92 3.97 -13.72
CA ASN A 626 7.93 4.08 -12.65
C ASN A 626 9.28 4.66 -13.11
N ILE A 627 9.48 4.89 -14.41
CA ILE A 627 10.71 5.51 -14.93
C ILE A 627 11.06 6.84 -14.22
N PRO A 628 10.10 7.73 -13.94
CA PRO A 628 10.41 8.98 -13.24
C PRO A 628 11.06 8.78 -11.86
N GLU A 629 10.77 7.69 -11.16
CA GLU A 629 11.34 7.39 -9.83
C GLU A 629 12.67 6.63 -9.91
N PHE A 630 12.74 5.58 -10.75
CA PHE A 630 13.85 4.65 -10.71
C PHE A 630 14.84 4.81 -11.87
N GLY A 631 14.46 5.52 -12.94
CA GLY A 631 15.24 5.64 -14.16
C GLY A 631 14.89 4.59 -15.20
N THR A 632 15.60 4.60 -16.34
CA THR A 632 15.37 3.69 -17.46
C THR A 632 16.65 2.96 -17.83
N ARG A 633 16.53 1.70 -18.23
CA ARG A 633 17.63 0.87 -18.73
C ARG A 633 18.10 1.25 -20.15
N THR A 634 17.43 2.18 -20.83
CA THR A 634 17.76 2.61 -22.19
C THR A 634 18.91 3.60 -22.27
N ASN A 635 19.35 4.14 -21.14
CA ASN A 635 20.55 4.94 -21.03
C ASN A 635 21.46 4.42 -19.91
N GLU A 636 22.76 4.71 -20.00
CA GLU A 636 23.77 4.15 -19.10
C GLU A 636 23.55 4.54 -17.63
N ALA A 637 23.26 5.81 -17.35
CA ALA A 637 23.06 6.29 -15.98
C ALA A 637 21.85 5.62 -15.32
N GLY A 638 20.74 5.51 -16.04
CA GLY A 638 19.53 4.82 -15.57
C GLY A 638 19.77 3.33 -15.36
N PHE A 639 20.45 2.66 -16.31
CA PHE A 639 20.80 1.25 -16.16
C PHE A 639 21.66 1.00 -14.91
N ARG A 640 22.72 1.81 -14.70
CA ARG A 640 23.57 1.68 -13.52
C ARG A 640 22.79 1.88 -12.23
N SER A 641 21.82 2.81 -12.21
CA SER A 641 20.93 3.04 -11.09
C SER A 641 20.04 1.81 -10.83
N LEU A 642 19.41 1.25 -11.85
CA LEU A 642 18.58 0.05 -11.74
C LEU A 642 19.37 -1.18 -11.29
N LEU A 643 20.60 -1.36 -11.80
CA LEU A 643 21.50 -2.44 -11.38
C LEU A 643 21.87 -2.32 -9.89
N ALA A 644 22.19 -1.10 -9.43
CA ALA A 644 22.47 -0.85 -8.02
C ALA A 644 21.27 -1.13 -7.12
N MET A 645 20.04 -0.88 -7.58
CA MET A 645 18.79 -1.14 -6.84
C MET A 645 18.36 -2.62 -6.82
N SER A 646 18.81 -3.42 -7.81
CA SER A 646 18.32 -4.78 -7.99
C SER A 646 18.85 -5.72 -6.91
N THR A 647 18.01 -6.13 -5.98
CA THR A 647 18.35 -7.16 -4.98
C THR A 647 18.78 -8.45 -5.68
N TYR A 648 18.01 -8.89 -6.68
CA TYR A 648 18.27 -10.11 -7.44
C TYR A 648 19.69 -10.13 -8.06
N ALA A 649 20.09 -9.04 -8.72
CA ALA A 649 21.39 -8.93 -9.38
C ALA A 649 22.56 -8.80 -8.38
N ASN A 650 22.29 -8.42 -7.14
CA ASN A 650 23.30 -8.25 -6.08
C ASN A 650 23.39 -9.43 -5.10
N ILE A 651 22.65 -10.52 -5.34
CA ILE A 651 22.81 -11.77 -4.58
C ILE A 651 24.09 -12.47 -5.07
N GLN A 652 25.02 -12.74 -4.15
CA GLN A 652 26.29 -13.42 -4.41
C GLN A 652 26.27 -14.84 -3.85
N ASP A 653 26.91 -15.77 -4.54
CA ASP A 653 27.00 -17.15 -4.11
C ASP A 653 27.93 -17.30 -2.90
N GLY A 654 27.58 -18.19 -1.99
CA GLY A 654 28.40 -18.51 -0.82
C GLY A 654 28.27 -17.51 0.34
N ILE A 655 27.49 -16.44 0.20
CA ILE A 655 27.21 -15.51 1.30
C ILE A 655 26.19 -16.12 2.26
N ALA A 656 26.41 -15.92 3.55
CA ALA A 656 25.50 -16.39 4.61
C ALA A 656 24.36 -15.37 4.81
N TYR A 657 23.33 -15.41 3.94
CA TYR A 657 22.18 -14.53 4.05
C TYR A 657 21.30 -14.87 5.26
N PRO A 658 20.60 -13.88 5.87
CA PRO A 658 19.62 -14.09 6.93
C PRO A 658 18.46 -14.97 6.45
N ALA A 659 17.58 -15.35 7.39
CA ALA A 659 16.32 -15.97 7.03
C ALA A 659 15.44 -14.99 6.24
N VAL A 660 14.73 -15.47 5.20
CA VAL A 660 13.90 -14.61 4.36
C VAL A 660 12.48 -15.17 4.26
N LEU A 661 11.48 -14.31 4.51
CA LEU A 661 10.08 -14.59 4.23
C LEU A 661 9.58 -13.62 3.17
N MET A 662 9.36 -14.12 1.96
CA MET A 662 8.72 -13.36 0.87
C MET A 662 7.22 -13.61 0.88
N THR A 663 6.41 -12.57 1.03
CA THR A 663 4.95 -12.64 0.91
C THR A 663 4.51 -11.93 -0.36
N HIS A 664 3.61 -12.54 -1.15
CA HIS A 664 3.16 -11.93 -2.41
C HIS A 664 1.78 -12.44 -2.84
N GLY A 665 0.91 -11.53 -3.31
CA GLY A 665 -0.32 -11.90 -3.99
C GLY A 665 -0.06 -12.21 -5.46
N VAL A 666 -0.57 -13.35 -5.94
CA VAL A 666 -0.32 -13.81 -7.33
C VAL A 666 -0.95 -12.88 -8.38
N ASN A 667 -2.01 -12.16 -8.00
CA ASN A 667 -2.71 -11.24 -8.90
C ASN A 667 -2.21 -9.80 -8.82
N ASP A 668 -1.01 -9.57 -8.29
CA ASP A 668 -0.43 -8.24 -8.10
C ASP A 668 -0.22 -7.53 -9.44
N PRO A 669 -0.91 -6.38 -9.70
CA PRO A 669 -0.77 -5.63 -10.94
C PRO A 669 0.33 -4.56 -10.88
N ARG A 670 0.91 -4.31 -9.71
CA ARG A 670 1.90 -3.24 -9.48
C ARG A 670 3.31 -3.76 -9.49
N VAL A 671 3.56 -4.87 -8.76
CA VAL A 671 4.82 -5.60 -8.73
C VAL A 671 4.49 -7.06 -9.05
N GLU A 672 4.86 -7.52 -10.21
CA GLU A 672 4.53 -8.86 -10.64
C GLU A 672 5.18 -9.92 -9.74
N VAL A 673 4.45 -10.97 -9.40
CA VAL A 673 4.82 -12.01 -8.42
C VAL A 673 6.16 -12.69 -8.72
N TRP A 674 6.60 -12.67 -9.99
CA TRP A 674 7.87 -13.23 -10.39
C TRP A 674 9.08 -12.53 -9.70
N ASN A 675 8.95 -11.27 -9.26
CA ASN A 675 9.99 -10.60 -8.47
C ASN A 675 10.36 -11.42 -7.23
N SER A 676 9.36 -11.86 -6.46
CA SER A 676 9.57 -12.67 -5.27
C SER A 676 9.97 -14.11 -5.61
N THR A 677 9.32 -14.74 -6.59
CA THR A 677 9.59 -16.15 -6.93
C THR A 677 10.99 -16.33 -7.51
N LYS A 678 11.40 -15.46 -8.42
CA LYS A 678 12.73 -15.43 -9.03
C LYS A 678 13.84 -15.19 -7.99
N THR A 679 13.62 -14.21 -7.11
CA THR A 679 14.56 -13.88 -6.03
C THR A 679 14.66 -15.00 -4.99
N ALA A 680 13.55 -15.65 -4.64
CA ALA A 680 13.54 -16.80 -3.75
C ALA A 680 14.35 -17.98 -4.33
N ALA A 681 14.20 -18.26 -5.63
CA ALA A 681 14.98 -19.28 -6.31
C ALA A 681 16.50 -18.97 -6.26
N ARG A 682 16.87 -17.71 -6.54
CA ARG A 682 18.26 -17.24 -6.50
C ARG A 682 18.88 -17.32 -5.10
N LEU A 683 18.15 -16.86 -4.07
CA LEU A 683 18.61 -16.93 -2.67
C LEU A 683 18.80 -18.36 -2.18
N LYS A 684 17.87 -19.27 -2.51
CA LYS A 684 17.97 -20.71 -2.16
C LYS A 684 19.22 -21.37 -2.75
N ALA A 685 19.62 -20.97 -3.94
CA ALA A 685 20.82 -21.48 -4.60
C ALA A 685 22.11 -20.85 -4.06
N ALA A 686 22.08 -19.58 -3.68
CA ALA A 686 23.25 -18.78 -3.33
C ALA A 686 23.66 -18.85 -1.86
N SER A 687 22.67 -18.91 -0.94
CA SER A 687 22.91 -18.75 0.48
C SER A 687 23.63 -19.95 1.11
N SER A 688 24.71 -19.67 1.84
CA SER A 688 25.45 -20.69 2.60
C SER A 688 25.00 -20.82 4.06
N SER A 689 24.05 -19.98 4.53
CA SER A 689 23.68 -19.93 5.95
C SER A 689 22.85 -21.12 6.44
N GLY A 690 22.22 -21.88 5.55
CA GLY A 690 21.26 -22.91 5.91
C GLY A 690 19.93 -22.38 6.49
N LYS A 691 19.76 -21.06 6.62
CA LYS A 691 18.54 -20.44 7.13
C LYS A 691 17.40 -20.53 6.09
N PRO A 692 16.13 -20.55 6.54
CA PRO A 692 15.00 -20.72 5.65
C PRO A 692 14.81 -19.51 4.71
N VAL A 693 14.54 -19.81 3.43
CA VAL A 693 14.00 -18.87 2.44
C VAL A 693 12.62 -19.37 2.09
N LEU A 694 11.60 -18.71 2.65
CA LEU A 694 10.19 -19.08 2.50
C LEU A 694 9.51 -18.17 1.48
N LEU A 695 8.69 -18.76 0.61
CA LEU A 695 7.88 -18.06 -0.40
C LEU A 695 6.40 -18.31 -0.09
N ARG A 696 5.73 -17.33 0.53
CA ARG A 696 4.32 -17.37 0.88
C ARG A 696 3.51 -16.64 -0.18
N LEU A 697 2.83 -17.37 -1.04
CA LEU A 697 1.96 -16.80 -2.08
C LEU A 697 0.50 -16.90 -1.67
N ASP A 698 -0.28 -15.88 -2.03
CA ASP A 698 -1.74 -15.87 -1.94
C ASP A 698 -2.34 -15.75 -3.35
N TYR A 699 -3.10 -16.78 -3.77
CA TYR A 699 -3.66 -16.87 -5.13
C TYR A 699 -4.94 -16.05 -5.31
N ASP A 700 -5.52 -15.54 -4.22
CA ASP A 700 -6.72 -14.69 -4.20
C ASP A 700 -6.42 -13.26 -3.73
N SER A 701 -5.16 -12.85 -3.75
CA SER A 701 -4.67 -11.53 -3.33
C SER A 701 -3.77 -10.91 -4.42
N GLY A 702 -3.57 -9.60 -4.32
CA GLY A 702 -2.67 -8.80 -5.17
C GLY A 702 -1.66 -8.03 -4.35
N HIS A 703 -1.56 -6.70 -4.59
CA HIS A 703 -0.61 -5.79 -3.92
C HIS A 703 -1.04 -5.38 -2.49
N GLY A 704 -2.05 -6.01 -1.92
CA GLY A 704 -2.61 -5.67 -0.61
C GLY A 704 -3.95 -4.94 -0.67
N ILE A 705 -4.19 -4.11 -1.68
CA ILE A 705 -5.51 -3.49 -1.88
C ILE A 705 -6.54 -4.57 -2.19
N GLY A 706 -7.64 -4.58 -1.45
CA GLY A 706 -8.71 -5.55 -1.61
C GLY A 706 -8.49 -6.89 -0.90
N SER A 707 -7.38 -7.06 -0.18
CA SER A 707 -7.21 -8.22 0.70
C SER A 707 -8.30 -8.25 1.79
N THR A 708 -8.80 -9.44 2.08
CA THR A 708 -9.79 -9.62 3.14
C THR A 708 -9.14 -9.49 4.53
N LYS A 709 -9.95 -9.20 5.55
CA LYS A 709 -9.51 -9.19 6.95
C LYS A 709 -8.80 -10.50 7.31
N SER A 710 -9.37 -11.63 6.93
CA SER A 710 -8.80 -12.95 7.21
C SER A 710 -7.45 -13.15 6.55
N GLN A 711 -7.27 -12.76 5.29
CA GLN A 711 -5.98 -12.82 4.59
C GLN A 711 -4.92 -11.98 5.29
N ILE A 712 -5.26 -10.74 5.66
CA ILE A 712 -4.33 -9.83 6.36
C ILE A 712 -3.91 -10.42 7.70
N PHE A 713 -4.84 -10.97 8.48
CA PHE A 713 -4.53 -11.51 9.81
C PHE A 713 -3.70 -12.79 9.72
N ASP A 714 -3.97 -13.67 8.75
CA ASP A 714 -3.17 -14.85 8.52
C ASP A 714 -1.75 -14.48 8.12
N GLU A 715 -1.59 -13.51 7.23
CA GLU A 715 -0.27 -13.04 6.80
C GLU A 715 0.52 -12.37 7.94
N ARG A 716 -0.12 -11.53 8.75
CA ARG A 716 0.54 -10.88 9.90
C ARG A 716 0.91 -11.91 10.99
N ALA A 717 0.06 -12.91 11.23
CA ALA A 717 0.39 -14.00 12.16
C ALA A 717 1.58 -14.83 11.66
N ASP A 718 1.62 -15.14 10.36
CA ASP A 718 2.73 -15.83 9.71
C ASP A 718 4.03 -15.02 9.83
N LEU A 719 3.99 -13.72 9.54
CA LEU A 719 5.12 -12.80 9.61
C LEU A 719 5.69 -12.72 11.03
N PHE A 720 4.84 -12.46 12.02
CA PHE A 720 5.30 -12.33 13.41
C PHE A 720 5.82 -13.64 13.97
N ALA A 721 5.16 -14.76 13.69
CA ALA A 721 5.63 -16.07 14.12
C ALA A 721 6.98 -16.44 13.49
N PHE A 722 7.16 -16.16 12.19
CA PHE A 722 8.43 -16.33 11.49
C PHE A 722 9.55 -15.51 12.13
N LEU A 723 9.32 -14.23 12.40
CA LEU A 723 10.31 -13.37 13.05
C LEU A 723 10.69 -13.90 14.43
N MET A 724 9.70 -14.20 15.28
CA MET A 724 9.95 -14.73 16.63
C MET A 724 10.70 -16.06 16.59
N TRP A 725 10.40 -16.93 15.62
CA TRP A 725 11.16 -18.16 15.38
C TRP A 725 12.62 -17.85 15.04
N GLN A 726 12.86 -16.97 14.08
CA GLN A 726 14.22 -16.65 13.64
C GLN A 726 15.04 -15.90 14.71
N PHE A 727 14.38 -15.21 15.62
CA PHE A 727 15.00 -14.57 16.79
C PHE A 727 15.29 -15.54 17.94
N GLY A 728 14.94 -16.83 17.80
CA GLY A 728 15.10 -17.82 18.85
C GLY A 728 14.23 -17.56 20.08
N MET A 729 13.07 -16.90 19.88
CA MET A 729 12.18 -16.61 21.01
C MET A 729 11.50 -17.89 21.51
N PRO A 730 11.43 -18.09 22.85
CA PRO A 730 10.77 -19.25 23.43
C PRO A 730 9.32 -19.41 22.97
N GLY A 731 8.91 -20.62 22.62
CA GLY A 731 7.54 -20.91 22.20
C GLY A 731 7.25 -20.65 20.73
N PHE A 732 8.27 -20.33 19.91
CA PHE A 732 8.13 -20.06 18.47
C PHE A 732 9.03 -21.00 17.65
N THR A 733 8.87 -22.28 17.79
CA THR A 733 9.57 -23.30 16.98
C THR A 733 8.55 -24.04 16.12
N PRO A 734 8.87 -24.36 14.85
CA PRO A 734 8.03 -25.26 14.06
C PRO A 734 7.88 -26.61 14.74
N ARG A 735 6.68 -27.14 14.74
CA ARG A 735 6.42 -28.53 15.16
C ARG A 735 6.97 -29.47 14.09
N PRO A 736 7.48 -30.64 14.48
CA PRO A 736 7.99 -31.65 13.57
C PRO A 736 6.96 -32.09 12.53
#